data_41386e4a84923f08ac4da07cd573b52c
#
_entry.id   41386e4a84923f08ac4da07cd573b52c
#
_cell.length_a   1.000
_cell.length_b   1.000
_cell.length_c   1.000
_cell.angle_alpha   90.00
_cell.angle_beta   90.00
_cell.angle_gamma   90.00
#
_symmetry.space_group_name_H-M   'P 1'
#
loop_
_entity.id
_entity.type
_entity.pdbx_description
1 polymer ?
#
loop_
_entity_poly.entity_id
_entity_poly.type
_entity_poly.pdbx_seq_one_letter_code
_entity_poly.pdbx_strand_id
1 'polypeptide(L)'
;MTYTKETLQEAIVQKLRLNYGCTEKQATDGEIMKACALVLRDIMAERGVRTREEVDSQEKRKVHYMSMEFLMGRSLMKNAYNLELLEPLTGAVEALGFKAADIFDMEPDAGLGNGGLGRLAACYLDSMTTLEIPATGYSICYELGIFKQKIVDGQQVELPDDWKNLGDAWLMPKPQETEEVHFGGKVRTRWDNGHLMVVHEDYTRVLAVPCDMEIAGYDTQQVNTLRLWDAKSPKPIDMKLFSEGQYLRAGEERAMADVISKVLYPEDNHYEGKSLRLKQQYFFVSATMQSITRQHIQTYGTLKNFHEKNIIQINDTHPALVIPELMRILVDDAGLSWDEAWHITTCSVAYTNHTVLAEALECWPQQLFETLLPRVWQILQEIARRWQEKVESFYHDPEKTAKMAVIWDGVVRMANLCIAGGMAINGVSALHSDILRHDVFRDACRMEPEKFKNVTNGVDHRRWLSQINPGLDGLIRELIGDGYLTHAGHLQELDPYAEDGAVLARLEEIKRCNKETFARWARRQQGVQLNTDAIFNVQVKRLHEYKRQLLNVLHIIALYQQLQDDPDMDFPPQTFLFGAKAAPGYAVAKRIIRLINSLADQVNNDPICKGKLQVVFLENYRVSMAEMLMPASEVSQQISTAGKEASGTGNMKFMMNGALTIGTLDGANVEMHEVLGDENMFLFGLTAEEASHMSRGYDPYLLYTRDPVLRRALDQLKAGFRDGVSYEDLYQRLLFGVDCPADQYLLLADFASYCAASQRVTDTYRDRERWNRMSLHNIARSGIFSADRSVADYADTIWHVPYKK
;
A
#
# COMPACT_ATOMS: atom_id res chain seq x y z
N MET A 1 6.65 -9.50 33.59
CA MET A 1 5.73 -8.72 34.47
C MET A 1 4.33 -8.90 33.93
N THR A 2 3.35 -9.10 34.80
CA THR A 2 1.94 -9.11 34.37
C THR A 2 1.47 -7.66 34.38
N TYR A 3 1.06 -7.14 33.22
CA TYR A 3 0.54 -5.77 33.10
C TYR A 3 -0.96 -5.81 33.40
N THR A 4 -1.34 -5.25 34.56
CA THR A 4 -2.74 -5.10 34.97
C THR A 4 -3.23 -3.69 34.66
N LYS A 5 -4.53 -3.46 34.75
CA LYS A 5 -5.15 -2.14 34.66
C LYS A 5 -4.47 -1.13 35.60
N GLU A 6 -4.19 -1.51 36.84
CA GLU A 6 -3.59 -0.65 37.85
C GLU A 6 -2.15 -0.28 37.50
N THR A 7 -1.34 -1.27 37.10
CA THR A 7 0.06 -1.02 36.70
C THR A 7 0.16 -0.15 35.45
N LEU A 8 -0.75 -0.32 34.49
CA LEU A 8 -0.81 0.54 33.29
C LEU A 8 -1.27 1.95 33.65
N GLN A 9 -2.26 2.10 34.54
CA GLN A 9 -2.72 3.40 35.03
C GLN A 9 -1.56 4.17 35.70
N GLU A 10 -0.81 3.52 36.61
CA GLU A 10 0.36 4.12 37.26
C GLU A 10 1.43 4.52 36.23
N ALA A 11 1.71 3.67 35.25
CA ALA A 11 2.67 3.95 34.20
C ALA A 11 2.27 5.16 33.33
N ILE A 12 0.99 5.27 32.96
CA ILE A 12 0.44 6.42 32.22
C ILE A 12 0.62 7.71 33.04
N VAL A 13 0.23 7.69 34.31
CA VAL A 13 0.38 8.85 35.20
C VAL A 13 1.87 9.24 35.35
N GLN A 14 2.77 8.26 35.43
CA GLN A 14 4.20 8.51 35.47
C GLN A 14 4.70 9.18 34.17
N LYS A 15 4.24 8.70 33.00
CA LYS A 15 4.59 9.34 31.71
C LYS A 15 4.08 10.77 31.63
N LEU A 16 2.85 11.06 32.10
CA LEU A 16 2.33 12.42 32.13
C LEU A 16 3.21 13.35 32.97
N ARG A 17 3.62 12.90 34.17
CA ARG A 17 4.48 13.69 35.06
C ARG A 17 5.89 13.93 34.49
N LEU A 18 6.51 12.88 33.96
CA LEU A 18 7.90 12.93 33.53
C LEU A 18 8.09 13.58 32.14
N ASN A 19 7.17 13.34 31.21
CA ASN A 19 7.30 13.82 29.83
C ASN A 19 6.55 15.15 29.58
N TYR A 20 5.46 15.41 30.33
CA TYR A 20 4.59 16.59 30.10
C TYR A 20 4.50 17.52 31.32
N GLY A 21 5.01 17.11 32.47
CA GLY A 21 4.98 17.94 33.68
C GLY A 21 3.58 18.25 34.22
N CYS A 22 2.60 17.37 33.91
CA CYS A 22 1.20 17.56 34.27
C CYS A 22 0.63 16.37 35.07
N THR A 23 -0.48 16.59 35.76
CA THR A 23 -1.28 15.54 36.39
C THR A 23 -2.37 15.08 35.43
N GLU A 24 -3.00 13.93 35.74
CA GLU A 24 -4.12 13.39 34.98
C GLU A 24 -5.30 14.37 34.82
N LYS A 25 -5.51 15.27 35.79
CA LYS A 25 -6.55 16.30 35.75
C LYS A 25 -6.21 17.51 34.87
N GLN A 26 -4.95 17.70 34.57
CA GLN A 26 -4.43 18.81 33.73
C GLN A 26 -4.14 18.38 32.31
N ALA A 27 -4.00 17.08 32.10
CA ALA A 27 -3.62 16.52 30.80
C ALA A 27 -4.73 16.72 29.77
N THR A 28 -4.32 17.03 28.55
CA THR A 28 -5.17 17.02 27.37
C THR A 28 -5.35 15.60 26.84
N ASP A 29 -6.39 15.35 26.04
CA ASP A 29 -6.63 14.06 25.39
C ASP A 29 -5.41 13.58 24.58
N GLY A 30 -4.74 14.50 23.87
CA GLY A 30 -3.53 14.22 23.11
C GLY A 30 -2.34 13.79 23.98
N GLU A 31 -2.18 14.38 25.19
CA GLU A 31 -1.13 13.98 26.13
C GLU A 31 -1.43 12.62 26.76
N ILE A 32 -2.68 12.32 27.07
CA ILE A 32 -3.10 10.98 27.52
C ILE A 32 -2.81 9.94 26.43
N MET A 33 -3.19 10.22 25.18
CA MET A 33 -2.91 9.32 24.04
C MET A 33 -1.40 9.06 23.90
N LYS A 34 -0.58 10.12 23.88
CA LYS A 34 0.88 9.99 23.83
C LYS A 34 1.44 9.23 25.04
N ALA A 35 0.93 9.44 26.24
CA ALA A 35 1.37 8.72 27.42
C ALA A 35 1.07 7.21 27.31
N CYS A 36 -0.10 6.84 26.79
CA CYS A 36 -0.45 5.45 26.49
C CYS A 36 0.52 4.84 25.46
N ALA A 37 0.79 5.57 24.37
CA ALA A 37 1.72 5.13 23.33
C ALA A 37 3.14 4.92 23.88
N LEU A 38 3.63 5.84 24.73
CA LEU A 38 4.93 5.73 25.36
C LEU A 38 5.03 4.53 26.32
N VAL A 39 3.97 4.19 27.03
CA VAL A 39 3.94 2.99 27.89
C VAL A 39 4.06 1.73 27.05
N LEU A 40 3.27 1.60 26.00
CA LEU A 40 3.37 0.44 25.11
C LEU A 40 4.72 0.37 24.39
N ARG A 41 5.25 1.50 23.94
CA ARG A 41 6.57 1.57 23.31
C ARG A 41 7.68 1.08 24.25
N ASP A 42 7.65 1.43 25.53
CA ASP A 42 8.64 0.95 26.48
C ASP A 42 8.60 -0.57 26.64
N ILE A 43 7.39 -1.15 26.70
CA ILE A 43 7.19 -2.61 26.76
C ILE A 43 7.77 -3.27 25.49
N MET A 44 7.46 -2.70 24.33
CA MET A 44 7.93 -3.23 23.05
C MET A 44 9.46 -3.09 22.91
N ALA A 45 10.03 -1.97 23.34
CA ALA A 45 11.48 -1.74 23.29
C ALA A 45 12.25 -2.76 24.15
N GLU A 46 11.74 -3.08 25.35
CA GLU A 46 12.33 -4.11 26.21
C GLU A 46 12.29 -5.49 25.55
N ARG A 47 11.14 -5.87 24.94
CA ARG A 47 11.01 -7.13 24.19
C ARG A 47 11.92 -7.12 22.94
N GLY A 48 12.01 -5.99 22.23
CA GLY A 48 12.85 -5.84 21.04
C GLY A 48 14.35 -6.02 21.32
N VAL A 49 14.85 -5.56 22.49
CA VAL A 49 16.23 -5.84 22.92
C VAL A 49 16.45 -7.34 23.06
N ARG A 50 15.56 -8.04 23.77
CA ARG A 50 15.64 -9.51 23.95
C ARG A 50 15.57 -10.26 22.63
N THR A 51 14.67 -9.84 21.72
CA THR A 51 14.57 -10.42 20.38
C THR A 51 15.88 -10.32 19.62
N ARG A 52 16.51 -9.13 19.62
CA ARG A 52 17.80 -8.93 18.93
C ARG A 52 18.91 -9.79 19.52
N GLU A 53 19.03 -9.84 20.84
CA GLU A 53 20.02 -10.68 21.53
C GLU A 53 19.82 -12.18 21.19
N GLU A 54 18.58 -12.66 21.15
CA GLU A 54 18.27 -14.03 20.78
C GLU A 54 18.60 -14.33 19.31
N VAL A 55 18.20 -13.45 18.39
CA VAL A 55 18.46 -13.58 16.95
C VAL A 55 19.97 -13.64 16.67
N ASP A 56 20.76 -12.77 17.33
CA ASP A 56 22.21 -12.71 17.14
C ASP A 56 22.90 -13.93 17.77
N SER A 57 22.47 -14.37 18.98
CA SER A 57 23.03 -15.55 19.63
C SER A 57 22.76 -16.86 18.90
N GLN A 58 21.63 -16.96 18.19
CA GLN A 58 21.26 -18.15 17.40
C GLN A 58 21.69 -18.03 15.94
N GLU A 59 22.37 -16.95 15.56
CA GLU A 59 22.79 -16.66 14.18
C GLU A 59 21.67 -16.84 13.13
N LYS A 60 20.43 -16.48 13.50
CA LYS A 60 19.27 -16.64 12.61
C LYS A 60 19.44 -15.80 11.34
N ARG A 61 19.00 -16.33 10.20
CA ARG A 61 18.92 -15.56 8.95
C ARG A 61 17.88 -14.46 9.06
N LYS A 62 18.23 -13.24 8.64
CA LYS A 62 17.40 -12.04 8.79
C LYS A 62 16.76 -11.64 7.45
N VAL A 63 15.51 -11.21 7.48
CA VAL A 63 14.80 -10.65 6.34
C VAL A 63 14.80 -9.13 6.43
N HIS A 64 15.32 -8.48 5.40
CA HIS A 64 15.35 -7.02 5.25
C HIS A 64 14.33 -6.63 4.21
N TYR A 65 13.15 -6.14 4.66
CA TYR A 65 12.05 -5.78 3.77
C TYR A 65 12.11 -4.30 3.42
N MET A 66 12.53 -4.00 2.18
CA MET A 66 12.73 -2.63 1.70
C MET A 66 11.54 -2.16 0.89
N SER A 67 10.90 -1.08 1.32
CA SER A 67 9.76 -0.47 0.62
C SER A 67 9.83 1.04 0.69
N MET A 68 9.42 1.72 -0.38
CA MET A 68 9.30 3.17 -0.43
C MET A 68 8.22 3.69 0.52
N GLU A 69 7.29 2.83 0.94
CA GLU A 69 6.18 3.19 1.80
C GLU A 69 5.77 2.05 2.76
N PHE A 70 5.35 2.43 3.97
CA PHE A 70 4.69 1.58 4.95
C PHE A 70 3.42 2.28 5.44
N LEU A 71 2.27 1.88 4.93
CA LEU A 71 0.98 2.48 5.32
C LEU A 71 0.49 1.86 6.63
N MET A 72 1.09 2.30 7.75
CA MET A 72 0.87 1.71 9.07
C MET A 72 -0.54 1.95 9.62
N GLY A 73 -1.15 3.10 9.32
CA GLY A 73 -2.36 3.54 10.00
C GLY A 73 -2.04 3.94 11.45
N ARG A 74 -3.02 3.78 12.35
CA ARG A 74 -2.87 3.98 13.79
C ARG A 74 -2.21 2.77 14.44
N SER A 75 -1.32 3.00 15.38
CA SER A 75 -0.52 1.96 16.04
C SER A 75 -0.95 1.65 17.47
N LEU A 76 -1.64 2.58 18.17
CA LEU A 76 -1.96 2.43 19.58
C LEU A 76 -2.85 1.21 19.87
N MET A 77 -4.01 1.16 19.23
CA MET A 77 -4.92 0.02 19.38
C MET A 77 -4.29 -1.28 18.85
N LYS A 78 -3.58 -1.21 17.70
CA LYS A 78 -2.93 -2.38 17.10
C LYS A 78 -1.86 -2.97 18.02
N ASN A 79 -0.98 -2.15 18.57
CA ASN A 79 0.04 -2.62 19.50
C ASN A 79 -0.57 -3.12 20.81
N ALA A 80 -1.58 -2.42 21.36
CA ALA A 80 -2.28 -2.90 22.54
C ALA A 80 -2.97 -4.26 22.30
N TYR A 81 -3.55 -4.45 21.11
CA TYR A 81 -4.16 -5.71 20.69
C TYR A 81 -3.12 -6.84 20.58
N ASN A 82 -2.03 -6.62 19.86
CA ASN A 82 -0.98 -7.61 19.66
C ASN A 82 -0.25 -7.99 20.96
N LEU A 83 -0.15 -7.05 21.90
CA LEU A 83 0.43 -7.28 23.22
C LEU A 83 -0.57 -7.91 24.22
N GLU A 84 -1.83 -8.11 23.82
CA GLU A 84 -2.95 -8.57 24.66
C GLU A 84 -3.24 -7.62 25.83
N LEU A 85 -2.98 -6.33 25.61
CA LEU A 85 -3.15 -5.26 26.62
C LEU A 85 -4.33 -4.31 26.31
N LEU A 86 -5.15 -4.59 25.30
CA LEU A 86 -6.21 -3.66 24.88
C LEU A 86 -7.25 -3.44 25.99
N GLU A 87 -7.75 -4.52 26.60
CA GLU A 87 -8.72 -4.40 27.72
C GLU A 87 -8.13 -3.75 28.96
N PRO A 88 -6.96 -4.16 29.49
CA PRO A 88 -6.34 -3.50 30.63
C PRO A 88 -6.02 -2.01 30.36
N LEU A 89 -5.57 -1.67 29.15
CA LEU A 89 -5.28 -0.29 28.75
C LEU A 89 -6.56 0.55 28.70
N THR A 90 -7.63 0.02 28.09
CA THR A 90 -8.95 0.67 28.06
C THR A 90 -9.42 0.96 29.48
N GLY A 91 -9.39 -0.05 30.36
CA GLY A 91 -9.79 0.12 31.76
C GLY A 91 -8.91 1.12 32.53
N ALA A 92 -7.61 1.21 32.23
CA ALA A 92 -6.69 2.18 32.83
C ALA A 92 -7.04 3.62 32.40
N VAL A 93 -7.32 3.86 31.13
CA VAL A 93 -7.73 5.17 30.59
C VAL A 93 -9.07 5.61 31.21
N GLU A 94 -10.03 4.70 31.29
CA GLU A 94 -11.34 4.98 31.88
C GLU A 94 -11.26 5.27 33.40
N ALA A 95 -10.37 4.58 34.11
CA ALA A 95 -10.10 4.85 35.52
C ALA A 95 -9.46 6.24 35.78
N LEU A 96 -8.79 6.82 34.78
CA LEU A 96 -8.30 8.20 34.83
C LEU A 96 -9.38 9.24 34.52
N GLY A 97 -10.60 8.81 34.15
CA GLY A 97 -11.75 9.68 33.87
C GLY A 97 -11.89 10.07 32.40
N PHE A 98 -11.17 9.42 31.49
CA PHE A 98 -11.26 9.67 30.05
C PHE A 98 -12.07 8.57 29.37
N LYS A 99 -12.65 8.89 28.21
CA LYS A 99 -13.30 7.90 27.37
C LYS A 99 -12.28 7.29 26.40
N ALA A 100 -11.98 6.00 26.59
CA ALA A 100 -10.89 5.35 25.85
C ALA A 100 -11.02 5.46 24.31
N ALA A 101 -12.25 5.34 23.78
CA ALA A 101 -12.49 5.48 22.33
C ALA A 101 -12.10 6.87 21.80
N ASP A 102 -12.41 7.94 22.55
CA ASP A 102 -12.06 9.29 22.15
C ASP A 102 -10.54 9.52 22.21
N ILE A 103 -9.86 8.95 23.22
CA ILE A 103 -8.39 8.99 23.34
C ILE A 103 -7.72 8.24 22.18
N PHE A 104 -8.17 7.03 21.85
CA PHE A 104 -7.59 6.25 20.75
C PHE A 104 -7.83 6.90 19.39
N ASP A 105 -8.93 7.63 19.22
CA ASP A 105 -9.24 8.39 18.01
C ASP A 105 -8.35 9.64 17.80
N MET A 106 -7.64 10.09 18.85
CA MET A 106 -6.70 11.21 18.72
C MET A 106 -5.44 10.87 17.93
N GLU A 107 -5.05 9.58 17.83
CA GLU A 107 -3.87 9.18 17.07
C GLU A 107 -4.09 9.40 15.56
N PRO A 108 -3.21 10.15 14.88
CA PRO A 108 -3.26 10.29 13.43
C PRO A 108 -2.77 9.02 12.73
N ASP A 109 -3.24 8.80 11.51
CA ASP A 109 -2.61 7.80 10.64
C ASP A 109 -1.17 8.25 10.33
N ALA A 110 -0.20 7.36 10.49
CA ALA A 110 1.19 7.68 10.16
C ALA A 110 1.36 8.00 8.67
N GLY A 111 1.94 9.15 8.35
CA GLY A 111 2.16 9.64 6.98
C GLY A 111 3.32 8.93 6.25
N LEU A 112 3.42 7.62 6.39
CA LEU A 112 4.53 6.79 5.89
C LEU A 112 4.16 5.98 4.66
N GLY A 113 2.96 6.13 4.13
CA GLY A 113 2.48 5.37 2.97
C GLY A 113 1.27 6.02 2.31
N ASN A 114 0.87 5.46 1.16
CA ASN A 114 -0.22 5.99 0.35
C ASN A 114 -1.27 4.94 -0.03
N GLY A 115 -0.87 3.75 -0.47
CA GLY A 115 -1.78 2.80 -1.10
C GLY A 115 -1.56 1.33 -0.73
N GLY A 116 -1.99 0.45 -1.64
CA GLY A 116 -1.95 -1.00 -1.46
C GLY A 116 -0.56 -1.55 -1.20
N LEU A 117 0.46 -1.04 -1.91
CA LEU A 117 1.86 -1.45 -1.75
C LEU A 117 2.36 -1.19 -0.31
N GLY A 118 2.12 0.01 0.22
CA GLY A 118 2.52 0.37 1.57
C GLY A 118 1.71 -0.34 2.65
N ARG A 119 0.42 -0.59 2.41
CA ARG A 119 -0.39 -1.37 3.36
C ARG A 119 0.03 -2.84 3.38
N LEU A 120 0.40 -3.41 2.23
CA LEU A 120 0.96 -4.75 2.15
C LEU A 120 2.25 -4.87 2.98
N ALA A 121 3.18 -3.93 2.81
CA ALA A 121 4.41 -3.88 3.59
C ALA A 121 4.14 -3.85 5.10
N ALA A 122 3.17 -3.04 5.54
CA ALA A 122 2.75 -2.95 6.94
C ALA A 122 2.12 -4.27 7.45
N CYS A 123 1.25 -4.92 6.67
CA CYS A 123 0.68 -6.22 7.01
C CYS A 123 1.75 -7.32 7.10
N TYR A 124 2.71 -7.31 6.18
CA TYR A 124 3.77 -8.33 6.16
C TYR A 124 4.74 -8.18 7.33
N LEU A 125 5.05 -6.94 7.73
CA LEU A 125 5.92 -6.73 8.89
C LEU A 125 5.26 -7.22 10.20
N ASP A 126 3.95 -7.03 10.35
CA ASP A 126 3.16 -7.60 11.43
C ASP A 126 3.18 -9.14 11.40
N SER A 127 2.91 -9.74 10.23
CA SER A 127 2.91 -11.19 10.06
C SER A 127 4.29 -11.82 10.24
N MET A 128 5.37 -11.19 9.74
CA MET A 128 6.73 -11.65 10.00
C MET A 128 7.03 -11.69 11.49
N THR A 129 6.55 -10.67 12.23
CA THR A 129 6.75 -10.63 13.68
C THR A 129 5.93 -11.73 14.39
N THR A 130 4.67 -11.89 14.02
CA THR A 130 3.77 -12.91 14.58
C THR A 130 4.28 -14.34 14.32
N LEU A 131 4.84 -14.58 13.15
CA LEU A 131 5.45 -15.86 12.75
C LEU A 131 6.89 -16.04 13.24
N GLU A 132 7.37 -15.16 14.09
CA GLU A 132 8.72 -15.20 14.69
C GLU A 132 9.86 -15.21 13.66
N ILE A 133 9.63 -14.61 12.49
CA ILE A 133 10.68 -14.38 11.49
C ILE A 133 11.46 -13.12 11.88
N PRO A 134 12.79 -13.20 12.07
CA PRO A 134 13.62 -12.03 12.32
C PRO A 134 13.60 -11.09 11.11
N ALA A 135 12.97 -9.93 11.25
CA ALA A 135 12.80 -9.00 10.14
C ALA A 135 13.03 -7.55 10.54
N THR A 136 13.48 -6.76 9.57
CA THR A 136 13.51 -5.30 9.67
C THR A 136 12.93 -4.70 8.40
N GLY A 137 11.92 -3.83 8.56
CA GLY A 137 11.43 -3.00 7.48
C GLY A 137 12.29 -1.74 7.32
N TYR A 138 12.46 -1.26 6.08
CA TYR A 138 13.23 -0.05 5.80
C TYR A 138 12.48 0.88 4.87
N SER A 139 12.43 2.17 5.21
CA SER A 139 11.83 3.24 4.39
C SER A 139 12.40 4.61 4.78
N ILE A 140 11.75 5.67 4.32
CA ILE A 140 12.06 7.06 4.65
C ILE A 140 11.12 7.56 5.74
N CYS A 141 11.64 8.36 6.68
CA CYS A 141 10.87 9.01 7.75
C CYS A 141 10.19 10.29 7.22
N TYR A 142 9.19 10.14 6.34
CA TYR A 142 8.51 11.29 5.74
C TYR A 142 7.93 12.24 6.78
N GLU A 143 8.13 13.54 6.58
CA GLU A 143 7.61 14.57 7.47
C GLU A 143 6.11 14.81 7.25
N LEU A 144 5.69 14.92 5.99
CA LEU A 144 4.34 15.33 5.59
C LEU A 144 3.53 14.25 4.87
N GLY A 145 4.03 13.00 4.82
CA GLY A 145 3.39 11.94 4.07
C GLY A 145 3.24 12.27 2.58
N ILE A 146 2.13 11.84 1.96
CA ILE A 146 1.83 12.20 0.57
C ILE A 146 1.10 13.55 0.50
N PHE A 147 -0.06 13.67 1.09
CA PHE A 147 -0.85 14.87 1.36
C PHE A 147 -2.15 14.52 2.08
N LYS A 148 -2.73 15.50 2.76
CA LYS A 148 -4.10 15.47 3.24
C LYS A 148 -5.02 16.01 2.14
N GLN A 149 -6.02 15.22 1.73
CA GLN A 149 -6.97 15.64 0.70
C GLN A 149 -8.07 16.52 1.30
N LYS A 150 -8.34 17.64 0.65
CA LYS A 150 -9.54 18.47 0.85
C LYS A 150 -10.33 18.54 -0.45
N ILE A 151 -11.66 18.54 -0.35
CA ILE A 151 -12.52 18.82 -1.50
C ILE A 151 -13.06 20.25 -1.38
N VAL A 152 -12.68 21.08 -2.35
CA VAL A 152 -13.11 22.47 -2.44
C VAL A 152 -13.79 22.69 -3.78
N ASP A 153 -15.02 23.15 -3.78
CA ASP A 153 -15.85 23.30 -5.00
C ASP A 153 -15.86 22.02 -5.86
N GLY A 154 -15.93 20.85 -5.20
CA GLY A 154 -15.92 19.53 -5.83
C GLY A 154 -14.55 19.06 -6.35
N GLN A 155 -13.48 19.85 -6.19
CA GLN A 155 -12.14 19.53 -6.67
C GLN A 155 -11.22 19.08 -5.54
N GLN A 156 -10.29 18.18 -5.86
CA GLN A 156 -9.23 17.80 -4.93
C GLN A 156 -8.22 18.94 -4.76
N VAL A 157 -7.95 19.28 -3.50
CA VAL A 157 -6.87 20.16 -3.07
C VAL A 157 -5.95 19.36 -2.15
N GLU A 158 -4.65 19.50 -2.36
CA GLU A 158 -3.62 18.82 -1.56
C GLU A 158 -3.13 19.78 -0.45
N LEU A 159 -3.18 19.30 0.79
CA LEU A 159 -2.69 19.99 1.97
C LEU A 159 -1.58 19.19 2.65
N PRO A 160 -0.64 19.83 3.36
CA PRO A 160 0.34 19.10 4.17
C PRO A 160 -0.34 18.18 5.19
N ASP A 161 0.15 16.94 5.30
CA ASP A 161 -0.32 15.97 6.30
C ASP A 161 0.68 15.91 7.45
N ASP A 162 0.53 16.84 8.41
CA ASP A 162 1.41 16.97 9.59
C ASP A 162 1.03 15.93 10.66
N TRP A 163 1.36 14.68 10.39
CA TRP A 163 1.05 13.56 11.26
C TRP A 163 1.97 13.45 12.50
N LYS A 164 3.21 14.01 12.41
CA LYS A 164 4.22 13.87 13.48
C LYS A 164 3.83 14.60 14.76
N ASN A 165 2.98 15.61 14.70
CA ASN A 165 2.56 16.36 15.89
C ASN A 165 2.03 15.48 17.04
N LEU A 166 1.27 14.44 16.71
CA LEU A 166 0.77 13.45 17.68
C LEU A 166 1.32 12.04 17.46
N GLY A 167 1.77 11.73 16.23
CA GLY A 167 2.27 10.41 15.84
C GLY A 167 3.75 10.16 16.13
N ASP A 168 4.49 11.12 16.64
CA ASP A 168 5.93 11.01 16.93
C ASP A 168 6.26 10.11 18.11
N ALA A 169 5.28 9.78 18.96
CA ALA A 169 5.47 8.97 20.15
C ALA A 169 6.09 7.58 19.88
N TRP A 170 5.88 7.04 18.68
CA TRP A 170 6.41 5.73 18.27
C TRP A 170 7.84 5.77 17.75
N LEU A 171 8.33 6.93 17.36
CA LEU A 171 9.64 7.10 16.74
C LEU A 171 10.75 7.16 17.80
N MET A 172 11.80 6.37 17.61
CA MET A 172 13.00 6.34 18.46
C MET A 172 14.22 6.72 17.61
N PRO A 173 14.63 8.00 17.58
CA PRO A 173 15.83 8.42 16.86
C PRO A 173 17.10 7.78 17.43
N LYS A 174 18.00 7.34 16.54
CA LYS A 174 19.30 6.75 16.88
C LYS A 174 20.45 7.48 16.19
N PRO A 175 20.77 8.70 16.57
CA PRO A 175 21.76 9.52 15.89
C PRO A 175 23.16 8.91 15.87
N GLN A 176 23.48 7.99 16.78
CA GLN A 176 24.77 7.28 16.81
C GLN A 176 24.93 6.26 15.67
N GLU A 177 23.83 5.86 15.04
CA GLU A 177 23.80 4.93 13.92
C GLU A 177 23.61 5.66 12.56
N THR A 178 23.90 6.96 12.50
CA THR A 178 23.78 7.77 11.28
C THR A 178 24.73 7.28 10.21
N GLU A 179 24.20 7.16 8.99
CA GLU A 179 24.97 6.85 7.78
C GLU A 179 25.15 8.09 6.91
N GLU A 180 26.20 8.11 6.09
CA GLU A 180 26.48 9.19 5.16
C GLU A 180 26.21 8.75 3.72
N VAL A 181 25.35 9.48 3.01
CA VAL A 181 24.99 9.19 1.62
C VAL A 181 25.52 10.29 0.71
N HIS A 182 26.20 9.89 -0.38
CA HIS A 182 26.89 10.78 -1.30
C HIS A 182 26.12 10.95 -2.62
N PHE A 183 26.01 12.19 -3.07
CA PHE A 183 25.38 12.55 -4.33
C PHE A 183 26.30 13.41 -5.21
N GLY A 184 26.31 13.16 -6.51
CA GLY A 184 27.10 13.92 -7.47
C GLY A 184 28.60 13.67 -7.33
N GLY A 185 29.40 14.69 -7.68
CA GLY A 185 30.84 14.62 -7.60
C GLY A 185 31.51 13.97 -8.81
N LYS A 186 32.76 13.58 -8.63
CA LYS A 186 33.61 12.98 -9.66
C LYS A 186 34.23 11.71 -9.15
N VAL A 187 34.24 10.68 -9.96
CA VAL A 187 34.86 9.39 -9.64
C VAL A 187 36.10 9.20 -10.49
N ARG A 188 37.22 8.91 -9.82
CA ARG A 188 38.46 8.51 -10.44
C ARG A 188 38.80 7.10 -10.02
N THR A 189 39.24 6.28 -10.95
CA THR A 189 39.66 4.91 -10.70
C THR A 189 41.11 4.73 -11.09
N ARG A 190 41.86 4.00 -10.30
CA ARG A 190 43.24 3.58 -10.62
C ARG A 190 43.47 2.15 -10.14
N TRP A 191 44.31 1.43 -10.83
CA TRP A 191 44.77 0.13 -10.37
C TRP A 191 46.05 0.31 -9.52
N ASP A 192 46.03 -0.25 -8.33
CA ASP A 192 47.20 -0.29 -7.43
C ASP A 192 47.38 -1.73 -6.96
N ASN A 193 48.58 -2.32 -7.27
CA ASN A 193 48.93 -3.69 -6.91
C ASN A 193 47.87 -4.74 -7.25
N GLY A 194 47.16 -4.57 -8.37
CA GLY A 194 46.08 -5.48 -8.82
C GLY A 194 44.73 -5.23 -8.17
N HIS A 195 44.59 -4.20 -7.32
CA HIS A 195 43.33 -3.77 -6.73
C HIS A 195 42.80 -2.50 -7.40
N LEU A 196 41.49 -2.45 -7.65
CA LEU A 196 40.82 -1.25 -8.15
C LEU A 196 40.64 -0.27 -6.97
N MET A 197 41.32 0.85 -7.05
CA MET A 197 41.15 1.96 -6.12
C MET A 197 40.18 2.97 -6.69
N VAL A 198 39.08 3.21 -5.97
CA VAL A 198 38.04 4.17 -6.32
C VAL A 198 38.16 5.39 -5.42
N VAL A 199 38.25 6.58 -6.02
CA VAL A 199 38.30 7.86 -5.31
C VAL A 199 37.10 8.68 -5.78
N HIS A 200 36.19 8.99 -4.86
CA HIS A 200 35.04 9.84 -5.08
C HIS A 200 35.30 11.22 -4.46
N GLU A 201 35.25 12.27 -5.26
CA GLU A 201 35.60 13.65 -4.88
C GLU A 201 34.44 14.61 -5.22
N ASP A 202 34.42 15.78 -4.59
CA ASP A 202 33.51 16.90 -4.87
C ASP A 202 32.01 16.51 -4.76
N TYR A 203 31.64 15.51 -3.93
CA TYR A 203 30.27 15.07 -3.74
C TYR A 203 29.54 15.89 -2.64
N THR A 204 28.22 15.91 -2.74
CA THR A 204 27.33 16.43 -1.70
C THR A 204 27.00 15.32 -0.70
N ARG A 205 27.15 15.62 0.59
CA ARG A 205 26.85 14.68 1.68
C ARG A 205 25.46 14.94 2.25
N VAL A 206 24.73 13.86 2.48
CA VAL A 206 23.46 13.87 3.23
C VAL A 206 23.57 12.84 4.34
N LEU A 207 23.22 13.25 5.56
CA LEU A 207 23.19 12.37 6.72
C LEU A 207 21.83 11.65 6.75
N ALA A 208 21.86 10.34 6.83
CA ALA A 208 20.68 9.51 7.05
C ALA A 208 20.61 9.13 8.53
N VAL A 209 19.74 9.81 9.27
CA VAL A 209 19.54 9.57 10.71
C VAL A 209 18.42 8.54 10.88
N PRO A 210 18.70 7.36 11.47
CA PRO A 210 17.66 6.36 11.63
C PRO A 210 16.70 6.71 12.78
N CYS A 211 15.41 6.53 12.52
CA CYS A 211 14.34 6.56 13.50
C CYS A 211 13.67 5.19 13.50
N ASP A 212 13.79 4.44 14.57
CA ASP A 212 13.21 3.11 14.68
C ASP A 212 11.81 3.16 15.26
N MET A 213 10.93 2.30 14.75
CA MET A 213 9.59 2.05 15.25
C MET A 213 9.45 0.54 15.51
N GLU A 214 9.19 0.17 16.75
CA GLU A 214 9.05 -1.23 17.12
C GLU A 214 7.69 -1.79 16.67
N ILE A 215 7.67 -3.06 16.25
CA ILE A 215 6.49 -3.76 15.73
C ILE A 215 6.27 -5.02 16.56
N ALA A 216 5.20 -5.03 17.36
CA ALA A 216 4.82 -6.18 18.14
C ALA A 216 4.06 -7.21 17.28
N GLY A 217 4.35 -8.50 17.47
CA GLY A 217 3.54 -9.59 16.92
C GLY A 217 2.41 -10.00 17.87
N TYR A 218 1.46 -10.78 17.34
CA TYR A 218 0.37 -11.38 18.11
C TYR A 218 0.79 -12.76 18.66
N ASP A 219 0.42 -13.06 19.90
CA ASP A 219 0.73 -14.34 20.58
C ASP A 219 2.23 -14.72 20.51
N THR A 220 3.11 -13.71 20.68
CA THR A 220 4.56 -13.89 20.68
C THR A 220 5.26 -12.83 21.54
N GLN A 221 6.49 -13.14 21.95
CA GLN A 221 7.35 -12.16 22.59
C GLN A 221 8.24 -11.41 21.58
N GLN A 222 8.24 -11.84 20.33
CA GLN A 222 9.07 -11.23 19.29
C GLN A 222 8.59 -9.80 18.98
N VAL A 223 9.56 -8.92 18.79
CA VAL A 223 9.36 -7.55 18.33
C VAL A 223 10.38 -7.28 17.22
N ASN A 224 9.87 -6.98 16.03
CA ASN A 224 10.68 -6.55 14.89
C ASN A 224 10.74 -5.02 14.82
N THR A 225 11.52 -4.49 13.89
CA THR A 225 11.76 -3.03 13.78
C THR A 225 11.39 -2.55 12.38
N LEU A 226 10.74 -1.39 12.30
CA LEU A 226 10.66 -0.57 11.10
C LEU A 226 11.67 0.58 11.25
N ARG A 227 12.76 0.56 10.48
CA ARG A 227 13.79 1.59 10.46
C ARG A 227 13.48 2.62 9.36
N LEU A 228 13.35 3.86 9.77
CA LEU A 228 12.99 4.98 8.92
C LEU A 228 14.15 5.99 8.85
N TRP A 229 14.59 6.34 7.65
CA TRP A 229 15.70 7.24 7.45
C TRP A 229 15.24 8.69 7.31
N ASP A 230 15.72 9.56 8.20
CA ASP A 230 15.48 11.01 8.15
C ASP A 230 16.71 11.72 7.57
N ALA A 231 16.52 12.51 6.51
CA ALA A 231 17.59 13.19 5.81
C ALA A 231 17.97 14.49 6.53
N LYS A 232 19.26 14.67 6.81
CA LYS A 232 19.82 15.86 7.47
C LYS A 232 21.05 16.37 6.73
N SER A 233 21.28 17.68 6.80
CA SER A 233 22.54 18.27 6.33
C SER A 233 23.64 18.04 7.35
N PRO A 234 24.86 17.68 6.92
CA PRO A 234 26.05 17.68 7.78
C PRO A 234 26.52 19.09 8.13
N LYS A 235 26.08 20.10 7.37
CA LYS A 235 26.50 21.49 7.58
C LYS A 235 25.55 22.19 8.55
N PRO A 236 26.07 22.88 9.56
CA PRO A 236 25.26 23.74 10.41
C PRO A 236 24.77 24.97 9.62
N ILE A 237 23.84 25.70 10.21
CA ILE A 237 23.41 26.99 9.67
C ILE A 237 24.64 27.93 9.58
N ASP A 238 24.81 28.62 8.45
CA ASP A 238 25.87 29.62 8.28
C ASP A 238 25.59 30.83 9.17
N MET A 239 26.26 30.87 10.31
CA MET A 239 26.07 31.92 11.31
C MET A 239 26.51 33.30 10.81
N LYS A 240 27.41 33.34 9.82
CA LYS A 240 27.85 34.63 9.21
C LYS A 240 26.73 35.19 8.36
N LEU A 241 26.21 34.42 7.42
CA LEU A 241 25.04 34.81 6.60
C LEU A 241 23.82 35.14 7.48
N PHE A 242 23.60 34.35 8.55
CA PHE A 242 22.53 34.63 9.51
C PHE A 242 22.72 36.01 10.18
N SER A 243 23.93 36.32 10.65
CA SER A 243 24.24 37.61 11.28
C SER A 243 24.15 38.79 10.30
N GLU A 244 24.37 38.56 9.01
CA GLU A 244 24.22 39.53 7.95
C GLU A 244 22.74 39.74 7.50
N GLY A 245 21.77 39.05 8.14
CA GLY A 245 20.34 39.12 7.80
C GLY A 245 19.93 38.27 6.57
N GLN A 246 20.82 37.45 6.05
CA GLN A 246 20.57 36.57 4.90
C GLN A 246 20.00 35.21 5.36
N TYR A 247 18.91 35.22 6.11
CA TYR A 247 18.34 34.05 6.82
C TYR A 247 18.02 32.85 5.91
N LEU A 248 17.47 33.11 4.73
CA LEU A 248 17.14 32.04 3.76
C LEU A 248 18.41 31.37 3.23
N ARG A 249 19.41 32.15 2.82
CA ARG A 249 20.69 31.62 2.33
C ARG A 249 21.47 30.87 3.41
N ALA A 250 21.39 31.35 4.66
CA ALA A 250 22.03 30.70 5.79
C ALA A 250 21.51 29.26 6.02
N GLY A 251 20.26 28.97 5.66
CA GLY A 251 19.61 27.66 5.80
C GLY A 251 19.47 26.86 4.51
N GLU A 252 19.90 27.38 3.35
CA GLU A 252 19.60 26.78 2.03
C GLU A 252 20.13 25.34 1.89
N GLU A 253 21.37 25.05 2.25
CA GLU A 253 21.94 23.71 2.17
C GLU A 253 21.21 22.72 3.09
N ARG A 254 20.75 23.19 4.25
CA ARG A 254 19.95 22.39 5.16
C ARG A 254 18.60 22.04 4.55
N ALA A 255 17.90 23.02 4.00
CA ALA A 255 16.63 22.80 3.34
C ALA A 255 16.75 21.84 2.15
N MET A 256 17.84 21.88 1.39
CA MET A 256 18.10 20.97 0.26
C MET A 256 18.34 19.53 0.71
N ALA A 257 18.90 19.28 1.90
CA ALA A 257 19.00 17.92 2.45
C ALA A 257 17.65 17.45 3.01
N ASP A 258 17.00 18.30 3.81
CA ASP A 258 15.72 17.96 4.47
C ASP A 258 14.60 17.62 3.46
N VAL A 259 14.65 18.18 2.23
CA VAL A 259 13.63 17.91 1.19
C VAL A 259 13.53 16.44 0.79
N ILE A 260 14.61 15.65 0.96
CA ILE A 260 14.62 14.22 0.61
C ILE A 260 13.63 13.42 1.46
N SER A 261 13.50 13.76 2.76
CA SER A 261 12.53 13.10 3.66
C SER A 261 11.24 13.92 3.89
N LYS A 262 10.95 14.92 3.04
CA LYS A 262 9.81 15.82 3.24
C LYS A 262 8.48 15.19 2.85
N VAL A 263 8.35 14.73 1.62
CA VAL A 263 7.10 14.30 1.00
C VAL A 263 7.28 12.95 0.29
N LEU A 264 6.32 12.05 0.48
CA LEU A 264 6.23 10.78 -0.24
C LEU A 264 5.70 11.04 -1.67
N TYR A 265 6.36 10.49 -2.67
CA TYR A 265 5.98 10.60 -4.09
C TYR A 265 5.80 12.04 -4.57
N PRO A 266 6.86 12.89 -4.54
CA PRO A 266 6.79 14.19 -5.18
C PRO A 266 6.46 14.04 -6.67
N GLU A 267 5.82 15.06 -7.23
CA GLU A 267 5.50 15.10 -8.67
C GLU A 267 6.78 15.01 -9.51
N ASP A 268 6.78 14.17 -10.54
CA ASP A 268 7.95 13.85 -11.36
C ASP A 268 7.75 14.12 -12.88
N ASN A 269 6.80 14.99 -13.21
CA ASN A 269 6.59 15.45 -14.58
C ASN A 269 7.70 16.38 -15.09
N HIS A 270 8.58 16.86 -14.20
CA HIS A 270 9.72 17.74 -14.48
C HIS A 270 11.03 17.18 -13.93
N TYR A 271 12.15 17.74 -14.39
CA TYR A 271 13.49 17.25 -14.06
C TYR A 271 13.78 17.23 -12.55
N GLU A 272 13.42 18.30 -11.83
CA GLU A 272 13.66 18.45 -10.40
C GLU A 272 12.93 17.37 -9.60
N GLY A 273 11.69 17.04 -9.99
CA GLY A 273 10.90 15.99 -9.37
C GLY A 273 11.49 14.60 -9.63
N LYS A 274 11.91 14.32 -10.86
CA LYS A 274 12.63 13.07 -11.19
C LYS A 274 13.92 12.95 -10.39
N SER A 275 14.70 14.03 -10.33
CA SER A 275 15.94 14.10 -9.56
C SER A 275 15.69 13.83 -8.05
N LEU A 276 14.64 14.44 -7.48
CA LEU A 276 14.28 14.23 -6.07
C LEU A 276 13.85 12.79 -5.81
N ARG A 277 13.03 12.19 -6.66
CA ARG A 277 12.61 10.79 -6.52
C ARG A 277 13.77 9.81 -6.60
N LEU A 278 14.70 10.00 -7.53
CA LEU A 278 15.90 9.17 -7.60
C LEU A 278 16.80 9.36 -6.36
N LYS A 279 16.91 10.60 -5.85
CA LYS A 279 17.63 10.87 -4.60
C LYS A 279 16.97 10.17 -3.41
N GLN A 280 15.64 10.19 -3.30
CA GLN A 280 14.91 9.46 -2.26
C GLN A 280 15.20 7.96 -2.31
N GLN A 281 15.13 7.34 -3.47
CA GLN A 281 15.39 5.92 -3.64
C GLN A 281 16.83 5.56 -3.26
N TYR A 282 17.82 6.28 -3.77
CA TYR A 282 19.22 5.98 -3.43
C TYR A 282 19.54 6.31 -1.97
N PHE A 283 18.99 7.38 -1.43
CA PHE A 283 19.17 7.78 -0.03
C PHE A 283 18.84 6.65 0.94
N PHE A 284 17.62 6.10 0.87
CA PHE A 284 17.25 5.05 1.81
C PHE A 284 17.92 3.70 1.50
N VAL A 285 18.17 3.41 0.22
CA VAL A 285 18.91 2.20 -0.19
C VAL A 285 20.34 2.21 0.35
N SER A 286 21.09 3.30 0.09
CA SER A 286 22.48 3.39 0.51
C SER A 286 22.62 3.37 2.03
N ALA A 287 21.80 4.14 2.76
CA ALA A 287 21.78 4.13 4.21
C ALA A 287 21.46 2.73 4.77
N THR A 288 20.47 2.05 4.20
CA THR A 288 20.09 0.70 4.62
C THR A 288 21.21 -0.30 4.38
N MET A 289 21.82 -0.29 3.20
CA MET A 289 22.88 -1.25 2.86
C MET A 289 24.14 -1.04 3.69
N GLN A 290 24.53 0.21 3.95
CA GLN A 290 25.63 0.52 4.86
C GLN A 290 25.35 0.00 6.28
N SER A 291 24.13 0.24 6.79
CA SER A 291 23.71 -0.23 8.12
C SER A 291 23.75 -1.75 8.25
N ILE A 292 23.18 -2.48 7.28
CA ILE A 292 23.11 -3.95 7.29
C ILE A 292 24.53 -4.54 7.18
N THR A 293 25.35 -4.06 6.25
CA THR A 293 26.70 -4.58 6.04
C THR A 293 27.63 -4.28 7.21
N ARG A 294 27.50 -3.11 7.85
CA ARG A 294 28.23 -2.77 9.06
C ARG A 294 27.87 -3.72 10.21
N GLN A 295 26.57 -3.94 10.46
CA GLN A 295 26.12 -4.88 11.50
C GLN A 295 26.63 -6.30 11.21
N HIS A 296 26.56 -6.73 9.95
CA HIS A 296 27.04 -8.04 9.54
C HIS A 296 28.56 -8.21 9.80
N ILE A 297 29.39 -7.20 9.46
CA ILE A 297 30.84 -7.21 9.75
C ILE A 297 31.09 -7.25 11.27
N GLN A 298 30.33 -6.48 12.04
CA GLN A 298 30.47 -6.50 13.51
C GLN A 298 30.19 -7.87 14.11
N THR A 299 29.23 -8.61 13.57
CA THR A 299 28.84 -9.94 14.06
C THR A 299 29.75 -11.03 13.53
N TYR A 300 30.07 -11.04 12.24
CA TYR A 300 30.72 -12.17 11.55
C TYR A 300 32.15 -11.87 11.09
N GLY A 301 32.61 -10.63 11.13
CA GLY A 301 33.97 -10.24 10.74
C GLY A 301 34.27 -10.27 9.24
N THR A 302 33.31 -10.64 8.39
CA THR A 302 33.46 -10.75 6.93
C THR A 302 32.13 -10.53 6.20
N LEU A 303 32.18 -10.11 4.93
CA LEU A 303 30.99 -10.05 4.05
C LEU A 303 30.88 -11.26 3.13
N LYS A 304 31.80 -12.22 3.15
CA LYS A 304 31.78 -13.39 2.24
C LYS A 304 30.57 -14.30 2.45
N ASN A 305 30.07 -14.39 3.69
CA ASN A 305 28.88 -15.16 4.06
C ASN A 305 27.61 -14.30 4.17
N PHE A 306 27.61 -13.09 3.61
CA PHE A 306 26.49 -12.15 3.74
C PHE A 306 25.15 -12.76 3.27
N HIS A 307 25.16 -13.41 2.11
CA HIS A 307 23.98 -14.05 1.51
C HIS A 307 23.44 -15.25 2.30
N GLU A 308 24.24 -15.85 3.17
CA GLU A 308 23.79 -16.95 4.04
C GLU A 308 22.97 -16.43 5.25
N LYS A 309 23.22 -15.20 5.66
CA LYS A 309 22.66 -14.60 6.89
C LYS A 309 21.61 -13.51 6.60
N ASN A 310 21.54 -12.98 5.38
CA ASN A 310 20.68 -11.86 5.04
C ASN A 310 19.92 -12.13 3.74
N ILE A 311 18.63 -11.83 3.75
CA ILE A 311 17.77 -11.75 2.58
C ILE A 311 17.23 -10.33 2.47
N ILE A 312 17.33 -9.74 1.29
CA ILE A 312 16.83 -8.40 0.99
C ILE A 312 15.64 -8.56 0.05
N GLN A 313 14.45 -8.37 0.59
CA GLN A 313 13.22 -8.37 -0.19
C GLN A 313 12.90 -6.95 -0.63
N ILE A 314 12.90 -6.69 -1.93
CA ILE A 314 12.53 -5.40 -2.49
C ILE A 314 11.09 -5.37 -2.96
N ASN A 315 10.34 -4.40 -2.45
CA ASN A 315 8.92 -4.20 -2.70
C ASN A 315 8.76 -3.21 -3.86
N ASP A 316 8.49 -3.73 -5.05
CA ASP A 316 8.58 -3.06 -6.36
C ASP A 316 10.02 -2.67 -6.75
N THR A 317 10.19 -1.88 -7.80
CA THR A 317 11.49 -1.44 -8.32
C THR A 317 12.09 -0.25 -7.56
N HIS A 318 11.34 0.38 -6.67
CA HIS A 318 11.79 1.56 -5.94
C HIS A 318 13.12 1.34 -5.19
N PRO A 319 13.38 0.17 -4.56
CA PRO A 319 14.68 -0.13 -3.94
C PRO A 319 15.66 -0.85 -4.87
N ALA A 320 15.45 -0.93 -6.17
CA ALA A 320 16.29 -1.73 -7.09
C ALA A 320 17.77 -1.35 -7.06
N LEU A 321 18.08 -0.10 -6.64
CA LEU A 321 19.46 0.35 -6.48
C LEU A 321 20.23 -0.41 -5.39
N VAL A 322 19.57 -1.25 -4.59
CA VAL A 322 20.24 -2.18 -3.66
C VAL A 322 21.26 -3.08 -4.39
N ILE A 323 20.97 -3.45 -5.65
CA ILE A 323 21.83 -4.32 -6.44
C ILE A 323 23.19 -3.64 -6.71
N PRO A 324 23.26 -2.47 -7.36
CA PRO A 324 24.54 -1.82 -7.59
C PRO A 324 25.15 -1.24 -6.31
N GLU A 325 24.38 -0.88 -5.29
CA GLU A 325 24.93 -0.38 -4.03
C GLU A 325 25.59 -1.50 -3.21
N LEU A 326 24.99 -2.68 -3.14
CA LEU A 326 25.64 -3.84 -2.52
C LEU A 326 26.91 -4.22 -3.26
N MET A 327 26.89 -4.20 -4.60
CA MET A 327 28.10 -4.39 -5.42
C MET A 327 29.18 -3.37 -5.09
N ARG A 328 28.81 -2.08 -4.93
CA ARG A 328 29.74 -1.01 -4.55
C ARG A 328 30.42 -1.31 -3.21
N ILE A 329 29.63 -1.65 -2.20
CA ILE A 329 30.16 -1.96 -0.86
C ILE A 329 31.07 -3.19 -0.90
N LEU A 330 30.67 -4.24 -1.61
CA LEU A 330 31.47 -5.47 -1.69
C LEU A 330 32.77 -5.28 -2.46
N VAL A 331 32.77 -4.52 -3.55
CA VAL A 331 33.96 -4.31 -4.40
C VAL A 331 34.82 -3.17 -3.85
N ASP A 332 34.25 -2.00 -3.58
CA ASP A 332 35.01 -0.80 -3.24
C ASP A 332 35.44 -0.76 -1.78
N ASP A 333 34.52 -1.13 -0.85
CA ASP A 333 34.78 -1.02 0.59
C ASP A 333 35.36 -2.33 1.16
N ALA A 334 34.87 -3.52 0.69
CA ALA A 334 35.35 -4.82 1.17
C ALA A 334 36.46 -5.45 0.31
N GLY A 335 36.76 -4.90 -0.87
CA GLY A 335 37.84 -5.36 -1.74
C GLY A 335 37.63 -6.73 -2.37
N LEU A 336 36.38 -7.20 -2.47
CA LEU A 336 36.05 -8.48 -3.13
C LEU A 336 36.20 -8.36 -4.65
N SER A 337 36.48 -9.49 -5.30
CA SER A 337 36.41 -9.55 -6.75
C SER A 337 34.99 -9.33 -7.25
N TRP A 338 34.83 -8.88 -8.51
CA TRP A 338 33.50 -8.68 -9.09
C TRP A 338 32.64 -9.95 -9.04
N ASP A 339 33.22 -11.09 -9.34
CA ASP A 339 32.48 -12.36 -9.43
C ASP A 339 32.02 -12.86 -8.03
N GLU A 340 32.88 -12.69 -6.99
CA GLU A 340 32.47 -12.95 -5.59
C GLU A 340 31.34 -11.99 -5.16
N ALA A 341 31.48 -10.68 -5.42
CA ALA A 341 30.50 -9.69 -5.07
C ALA A 341 29.16 -9.93 -5.81
N TRP A 342 29.23 -10.29 -7.11
CA TRP A 342 28.04 -10.61 -7.90
C TRP A 342 27.32 -11.84 -7.39
N HIS A 343 28.06 -12.91 -7.04
CA HIS A 343 27.48 -14.10 -6.43
C HIS A 343 26.73 -13.76 -5.14
N ILE A 344 27.37 -13.02 -4.24
CA ILE A 344 26.75 -12.60 -2.96
C ILE A 344 25.48 -11.78 -3.24
N THR A 345 25.54 -10.81 -4.14
CA THR A 345 24.42 -9.94 -4.48
C THR A 345 23.23 -10.73 -5.05
N THR A 346 23.49 -11.58 -6.04
CA THR A 346 22.46 -12.38 -6.70
C THR A 346 21.89 -13.50 -5.85
N CYS A 347 22.50 -13.82 -4.71
CA CYS A 347 21.98 -14.78 -3.72
C CYS A 347 21.31 -14.07 -2.52
N SER A 348 21.31 -12.74 -2.47
CA SER A 348 20.75 -11.97 -1.35
C SER A 348 19.48 -11.21 -1.67
N VAL A 349 19.25 -10.80 -2.93
CA VAL A 349 18.17 -9.90 -3.32
C VAL A 349 17.02 -10.65 -3.98
N ALA A 350 15.79 -10.43 -3.51
CA ALA A 350 14.57 -10.94 -4.11
C ALA A 350 13.63 -9.78 -4.46
N TYR A 351 12.95 -9.86 -5.61
CA TYR A 351 12.14 -8.80 -6.18
C TYR A 351 10.67 -9.19 -6.30
N THR A 352 9.77 -8.38 -5.74
CA THR A 352 8.34 -8.49 -5.96
C THR A 352 7.89 -7.41 -6.96
N ASN A 353 7.30 -7.81 -8.08
CA ASN A 353 6.66 -6.90 -9.02
C ASN A 353 5.21 -6.63 -8.62
N HIS A 354 4.74 -5.38 -8.72
CA HIS A 354 3.38 -4.97 -8.35
C HIS A 354 2.58 -4.38 -9.51
N THR A 355 3.06 -4.44 -10.73
CA THR A 355 2.37 -3.87 -11.90
C THR A 355 2.34 -4.81 -13.10
N VAL A 356 1.25 -4.74 -13.86
CA VAL A 356 1.09 -5.40 -15.17
C VAL A 356 1.13 -4.40 -16.33
N LEU A 357 1.14 -3.09 -16.04
CA LEU A 357 1.18 -2.03 -17.04
C LEU A 357 2.62 -1.83 -17.51
N ALA A 358 2.93 -2.19 -18.73
CA ALA A 358 4.28 -2.02 -19.29
C ALA A 358 4.78 -0.56 -19.23
N GLU A 359 3.87 0.40 -19.44
CA GLU A 359 4.15 1.83 -19.33
C GLU A 359 4.42 2.32 -17.88
N ALA A 360 4.03 1.53 -16.88
CA ALA A 360 4.28 1.83 -15.47
C ALA A 360 5.57 1.16 -14.94
N LEU A 361 6.28 0.39 -15.75
CA LEU A 361 7.59 -0.12 -15.38
C LEU A 361 8.59 1.04 -15.31
N GLU A 362 9.22 1.18 -14.15
CA GLU A 362 10.07 2.33 -13.83
C GLU A 362 11.30 2.41 -14.72
N CYS A 363 11.46 3.55 -15.37
CA CYS A 363 12.62 3.89 -16.21
C CYS A 363 13.17 5.25 -15.82
N TRP A 364 14.51 5.39 -15.81
CA TRP A 364 15.19 6.63 -15.48
C TRP A 364 16.11 7.07 -16.62
N PRO A 365 16.16 8.35 -16.98
CA PRO A 365 17.18 8.86 -17.90
C PRO A 365 18.59 8.57 -17.39
N GLN A 366 19.47 8.01 -18.24
CA GLN A 366 20.86 7.72 -17.86
C GLN A 366 21.60 8.95 -17.35
N GLN A 367 21.33 10.13 -17.91
CA GLN A 367 21.94 11.38 -17.50
C GLN A 367 21.73 11.71 -16.02
N LEU A 368 20.60 11.30 -15.43
CA LEU A 368 20.36 11.44 -13.99
C LEU A 368 21.36 10.62 -13.17
N PHE A 369 21.63 9.38 -13.59
CA PHE A 369 22.65 8.53 -12.93
C PHE A 369 24.05 9.09 -13.07
N GLU A 370 24.42 9.52 -14.27
CA GLU A 370 25.73 10.12 -14.54
C GLU A 370 26.00 11.32 -13.65
N THR A 371 24.96 12.14 -13.43
CA THR A 371 25.07 13.39 -12.67
C THR A 371 24.96 13.14 -11.16
N LEU A 372 23.98 12.36 -10.72
CA LEU A 372 23.66 12.21 -9.29
C LEU A 372 24.41 11.07 -8.62
N LEU A 373 24.72 9.99 -9.35
CA LEU A 373 25.25 8.74 -8.81
C LEU A 373 26.40 8.19 -9.65
N PRO A 374 27.47 8.95 -9.85
CA PRO A 374 28.51 8.62 -10.85
C PRO A 374 29.20 7.27 -10.58
N ARG A 375 29.40 6.86 -9.31
CA ARG A 375 29.98 5.54 -9.01
C ARG A 375 28.99 4.40 -9.23
N VAL A 376 27.75 4.56 -8.80
CA VAL A 376 26.68 3.61 -9.05
C VAL A 376 26.45 3.44 -10.55
N TRP A 377 26.56 4.52 -11.33
CA TRP A 377 26.47 4.49 -12.77
C TRP A 377 27.54 3.59 -13.41
N GLN A 378 28.80 3.70 -13.00
CA GLN A 378 29.88 2.83 -13.49
C GLN A 378 29.59 1.34 -13.21
N ILE A 379 29.05 1.04 -12.02
CA ILE A 379 28.68 -0.33 -11.64
C ILE A 379 27.49 -0.81 -12.47
N LEU A 380 26.47 0.04 -12.67
CA LEU A 380 25.33 -0.27 -13.54
C LEU A 380 25.74 -0.56 -14.97
N GLN A 381 26.68 0.20 -15.53
CA GLN A 381 27.21 -0.05 -16.87
C GLN A 381 27.85 -1.44 -16.98
N GLU A 382 28.62 -1.87 -15.99
CA GLU A 382 29.26 -3.19 -16.01
C GLU A 382 28.23 -4.31 -15.78
N ILE A 383 27.24 -4.12 -14.90
CA ILE A 383 26.10 -5.05 -14.75
C ILE A 383 25.36 -5.18 -16.10
N ALA A 384 25.02 -4.05 -16.71
CA ALA A 384 24.30 -4.01 -17.99
C ALA A 384 25.08 -4.72 -19.11
N ARG A 385 26.38 -4.49 -19.20
CA ARG A 385 27.26 -5.13 -20.19
C ARG A 385 27.25 -6.66 -20.00
N ARG A 386 27.51 -7.16 -18.82
CA ARG A 386 27.54 -8.59 -18.51
C ARG A 386 26.18 -9.26 -18.72
N TRP A 387 25.10 -8.58 -18.31
CA TRP A 387 23.75 -9.08 -18.55
C TRP A 387 23.41 -9.16 -20.03
N GLN A 388 23.79 -8.14 -20.81
CA GLN A 388 23.59 -8.12 -22.25
C GLN A 388 24.36 -9.26 -22.94
N GLU A 389 25.63 -9.50 -22.57
CA GLU A 389 26.41 -10.62 -23.08
C GLU A 389 25.76 -11.98 -22.78
N LYS A 390 25.20 -12.14 -21.59
CA LYS A 390 24.47 -13.36 -21.20
C LYS A 390 23.22 -13.56 -22.05
N VAL A 391 22.42 -12.50 -22.26
CA VAL A 391 21.21 -12.54 -23.11
C VAL A 391 21.56 -12.83 -24.57
N GLU A 392 22.55 -12.15 -25.11
CA GLU A 392 23.01 -12.35 -26.48
C GLU A 392 23.54 -13.77 -26.73
N SER A 393 24.29 -14.29 -25.77
CA SER A 393 24.80 -15.67 -25.81
C SER A 393 23.70 -16.72 -25.80
N PHE A 394 22.57 -16.42 -25.15
CA PHE A 394 21.43 -17.34 -25.05
C PHE A 394 20.50 -17.26 -26.26
N TYR A 395 20.19 -16.04 -26.71
CA TYR A 395 19.17 -15.82 -27.74
C TYR A 395 19.74 -15.65 -29.16
N HIS A 396 20.93 -15.08 -29.30
CA HIS A 396 21.49 -14.65 -30.60
C HIS A 396 20.49 -13.78 -31.38
N ASP A 397 19.73 -12.93 -30.69
CA ASP A 397 18.63 -12.12 -31.22
C ASP A 397 18.77 -10.68 -30.73
N PRO A 398 19.14 -9.71 -31.59
CA PRO A 398 19.34 -8.31 -31.20
C PRO A 398 18.08 -7.64 -30.63
N GLU A 399 16.89 -8.01 -31.09
CA GLU A 399 15.63 -7.44 -30.62
C GLU A 399 15.36 -7.85 -29.16
N LYS A 400 15.56 -9.12 -28.84
CA LYS A 400 15.44 -9.61 -27.45
C LYS A 400 16.52 -9.03 -26.56
N THR A 401 17.75 -8.91 -27.09
CA THR A 401 18.85 -8.27 -26.36
C THR A 401 18.48 -6.82 -26.00
N ALA A 402 17.97 -6.05 -26.96
CA ALA A 402 17.49 -4.69 -26.72
C ALA A 402 16.32 -4.63 -25.72
N LYS A 403 15.35 -5.55 -25.82
CA LYS A 403 14.19 -5.61 -24.93
C LYS A 403 14.59 -5.93 -23.48
N MET A 404 15.54 -6.82 -23.28
CA MET A 404 15.98 -7.28 -21.95
C MET A 404 17.13 -6.44 -21.36
N ALA A 405 17.70 -5.51 -22.12
CA ALA A 405 18.82 -4.67 -21.69
C ALA A 405 18.42 -3.83 -20.45
N VAL A 406 19.33 -3.75 -19.49
CA VAL A 406 19.21 -2.88 -18.29
C VAL A 406 19.36 -1.41 -18.70
N ILE A 407 20.30 -1.11 -19.60
CA ILE A 407 20.50 0.22 -20.17
C ILE A 407 20.27 0.13 -21.67
N TRP A 408 19.34 0.92 -22.19
CA TRP A 408 19.02 0.98 -23.60
C TRP A 408 18.37 2.31 -23.98
N ASP A 409 18.77 2.85 -25.13
CA ASP A 409 18.19 4.09 -25.68
C ASP A 409 18.14 5.27 -24.68
N GLY A 410 19.25 5.46 -23.94
CA GLY A 410 19.39 6.56 -22.99
C GLY A 410 18.61 6.41 -21.69
N VAL A 411 18.03 5.25 -21.42
CA VAL A 411 17.29 5.00 -20.17
C VAL A 411 17.80 3.76 -19.44
N VAL A 412 17.68 3.78 -18.12
CA VAL A 412 17.89 2.65 -17.22
C VAL A 412 16.53 2.03 -16.87
N ARG A 413 16.37 0.74 -17.17
CA ARG A 413 15.13 -0.03 -16.93
C ARG A 413 15.26 -0.81 -15.62
N MET A 414 14.57 -0.34 -14.60
CA MET A 414 14.74 -0.84 -13.25
C MET A 414 14.25 -2.28 -13.05
N ALA A 415 13.16 -2.68 -13.71
CA ALA A 415 12.70 -4.07 -13.68
C ALA A 415 13.73 -5.04 -14.29
N ASN A 416 14.39 -4.66 -15.39
CA ASN A 416 15.43 -5.48 -16.00
C ASN A 416 16.67 -5.60 -15.08
N LEU A 417 17.00 -4.54 -14.34
CA LEU A 417 18.04 -4.59 -13.31
C LEU A 417 17.67 -5.60 -12.21
N CYS A 418 16.41 -5.58 -11.72
CA CYS A 418 15.93 -6.52 -10.72
C CYS A 418 15.96 -7.98 -11.22
N ILE A 419 15.66 -8.22 -12.50
CA ILE A 419 15.73 -9.54 -13.11
C ILE A 419 17.20 -10.01 -13.22
N ALA A 420 18.09 -9.13 -13.63
CA ALA A 420 19.51 -9.46 -13.74
C ALA A 420 20.14 -9.80 -12.38
N GLY A 421 19.86 -9.01 -11.35
CA GLY A 421 20.49 -9.10 -10.03
C GLY A 421 19.71 -9.82 -8.95
N GLY A 422 18.45 -10.22 -9.19
CA GLY A 422 17.61 -10.90 -8.21
C GLY A 422 17.74 -12.43 -8.24
N MET A 423 17.65 -13.07 -7.07
CA MET A 423 17.57 -14.53 -6.92
C MET A 423 16.17 -15.06 -7.24
N ALA A 424 15.15 -14.28 -6.97
CA ALA A 424 13.76 -14.61 -7.21
C ALA A 424 12.97 -13.36 -7.63
N ILE A 425 11.98 -13.57 -8.50
CA ILE A 425 11.04 -12.56 -8.98
C ILE A 425 9.65 -13.13 -8.79
N ASN A 426 8.79 -12.44 -8.02
CA ASN A 426 7.43 -12.95 -7.85
C ASN A 426 6.37 -11.93 -8.27
N GLY A 427 5.27 -12.47 -8.79
CA GLY A 427 4.00 -11.78 -8.89
C GLY A 427 3.21 -11.91 -7.60
N VAL A 428 2.09 -11.18 -7.51
CA VAL A 428 1.29 -10.96 -6.29
C VAL A 428 -0.12 -11.54 -6.36
N SER A 429 -0.43 -12.26 -7.42
CA SER A 429 -1.60 -13.14 -7.62
C SER A 429 -1.25 -14.18 -8.68
N ALA A 430 -2.03 -15.27 -8.77
CA ALA A 430 -1.82 -16.31 -9.78
C ALA A 430 -1.86 -15.72 -11.20
N LEU A 431 -2.92 -14.98 -11.52
CA LEU A 431 -3.08 -14.31 -12.83
C LEU A 431 -1.91 -13.37 -13.13
N HIS A 432 -1.51 -12.54 -12.16
CA HIS A 432 -0.39 -11.63 -12.33
C HIS A 432 0.91 -12.38 -12.63
N SER A 433 1.20 -13.44 -11.89
CA SER A 433 2.39 -14.25 -12.08
C SER A 433 2.42 -14.90 -13.47
N ASP A 434 1.26 -15.32 -13.98
CA ASP A 434 1.14 -15.87 -15.34
C ASP A 434 1.34 -14.79 -16.40
N ILE A 435 0.81 -13.59 -16.21
CA ILE A 435 1.06 -12.44 -17.11
C ILE A 435 2.56 -12.11 -17.13
N LEU A 436 3.23 -12.12 -15.98
CA LEU A 436 4.68 -11.87 -15.92
C LEU A 436 5.47 -12.93 -16.70
N ARG A 437 5.13 -14.21 -16.54
CA ARG A 437 5.82 -15.34 -17.20
C ARG A 437 5.58 -15.42 -18.71
N HIS A 438 4.35 -15.13 -19.13
CA HIS A 438 3.94 -15.39 -20.52
C HIS A 438 3.90 -14.14 -21.40
N ASP A 439 3.91 -12.95 -20.81
CA ASP A 439 3.84 -11.68 -21.54
C ASP A 439 4.97 -10.71 -21.13
N VAL A 440 4.88 -10.07 -19.95
CA VAL A 440 5.73 -8.94 -19.54
C VAL A 440 7.22 -9.32 -19.54
N PHE A 441 7.57 -10.44 -18.86
CA PHE A 441 8.95 -10.93 -18.70
C PHE A 441 9.17 -12.28 -19.38
N ARG A 442 8.39 -12.59 -20.41
CA ARG A 442 8.41 -13.89 -21.09
C ARG A 442 9.81 -14.35 -21.50
N ASP A 443 10.60 -13.43 -22.08
CA ASP A 443 11.92 -13.79 -22.57
C ASP A 443 12.90 -14.03 -21.41
N ALA A 444 12.82 -13.25 -20.35
CA ALA A 444 13.61 -13.48 -19.13
C ALA A 444 13.21 -14.78 -18.42
N CYS A 445 11.91 -15.06 -18.34
CA CYS A 445 11.41 -16.31 -17.76
C CYS A 445 11.87 -17.55 -18.54
N ARG A 446 11.94 -17.47 -19.86
CA ARG A 446 12.50 -18.57 -20.70
C ARG A 446 13.99 -18.82 -20.44
N MET A 447 14.74 -17.75 -20.16
CA MET A 447 16.16 -17.86 -19.88
C MET A 447 16.46 -18.37 -18.46
N GLU A 448 15.67 -17.92 -17.46
CA GLU A 448 15.86 -18.24 -16.05
C GLU A 448 14.52 -18.58 -15.37
N PRO A 449 13.84 -19.68 -15.74
CA PRO A 449 12.50 -20.00 -15.29
C PRO A 449 12.41 -20.18 -13.77
N GLU A 450 13.48 -20.66 -13.14
CA GLU A 450 13.56 -20.95 -11.70
C GLU A 450 13.40 -19.69 -10.84
N LYS A 451 13.72 -18.51 -11.38
CA LYS A 451 13.56 -17.25 -10.65
C LYS A 451 12.11 -16.83 -10.49
N PHE A 452 11.20 -17.24 -11.39
CA PHE A 452 9.84 -16.70 -11.45
C PHE A 452 8.90 -17.49 -10.53
N LYS A 453 8.39 -16.85 -9.49
CA LYS A 453 7.54 -17.41 -8.45
C LYS A 453 6.16 -16.74 -8.44
N ASN A 454 5.24 -17.32 -7.70
CA ASN A 454 3.99 -16.66 -7.28
C ASN A 454 3.93 -16.65 -5.77
N VAL A 455 3.60 -15.50 -5.20
CA VAL A 455 3.14 -15.40 -3.82
C VAL A 455 1.93 -14.47 -3.82
N THR A 456 0.74 -15.05 -3.71
CA THR A 456 -0.50 -14.28 -3.67
C THR A 456 -0.53 -13.41 -2.43
N ASN A 457 -0.88 -12.14 -2.60
CA ASN A 457 -0.98 -11.19 -1.50
C ASN A 457 -1.92 -11.68 -0.40
N GLY A 458 -1.75 -11.10 0.78
CA GLY A 458 -2.62 -11.30 1.93
C GLY A 458 -2.74 -10.02 2.76
N VAL A 459 -3.68 -10.02 3.69
CA VAL A 459 -3.91 -8.91 4.63
C VAL A 459 -3.88 -9.42 6.06
N ASP A 460 -3.47 -8.57 6.99
CA ASP A 460 -3.50 -8.86 8.43
C ASP A 460 -4.96 -9.01 8.90
N HIS A 461 -5.41 -10.26 9.03
CA HIS A 461 -6.78 -10.60 9.41
C HIS A 461 -7.10 -10.22 10.86
N ARG A 462 -6.10 -10.11 11.73
CA ARG A 462 -6.29 -9.62 13.11
C ARG A 462 -6.73 -8.16 13.09
N ARG A 463 -6.05 -7.30 12.32
CA ARG A 463 -6.45 -5.91 12.15
C ARG A 463 -7.73 -5.79 11.33
N TRP A 464 -7.77 -6.40 10.13
CA TRP A 464 -8.82 -6.19 9.12
C TRP A 464 -10.09 -6.99 9.32
N LEU A 465 -10.15 -7.87 10.33
CA LEU A 465 -11.34 -8.60 10.73
C LEU A 465 -11.60 -8.42 12.24
N SER A 466 -10.78 -9.04 13.09
CA SER A 466 -11.03 -9.11 14.54
C SER A 466 -11.06 -7.71 15.20
N GLN A 467 -10.03 -6.92 14.98
CA GLN A 467 -9.89 -5.60 15.65
C GLN A 467 -10.93 -4.59 15.17
N ILE A 468 -11.21 -4.53 13.87
CA ILE A 468 -12.10 -3.50 13.30
C ILE A 468 -13.58 -3.89 13.33
N ASN A 469 -13.90 -5.16 13.57
CA ASN A 469 -15.28 -5.67 13.57
C ASN A 469 -15.55 -6.54 14.82
N PRO A 470 -15.54 -5.95 16.02
CA PRO A 470 -15.64 -6.71 17.27
C PRO A 470 -16.96 -7.50 17.40
N GLY A 471 -18.04 -7.04 16.77
CA GLY A 471 -19.30 -7.79 16.72
C GLY A 471 -19.15 -9.09 15.93
N LEU A 472 -18.49 -9.04 14.80
CA LEU A 472 -18.22 -10.23 13.98
C LEU A 472 -17.20 -11.14 14.65
N ASP A 473 -16.12 -10.58 15.22
CA ASP A 473 -15.12 -11.34 16.01
C ASP A 473 -15.79 -12.12 17.15
N GLY A 474 -16.69 -11.47 17.90
CA GLY A 474 -17.44 -12.12 18.98
C GLY A 474 -18.32 -13.28 18.47
N LEU A 475 -19.00 -13.11 17.34
CA LEU A 475 -19.78 -14.17 16.70
C LEU A 475 -18.90 -15.35 16.27
N ILE A 476 -17.78 -15.06 15.61
CA ILE A 476 -16.82 -16.10 15.16
C ILE A 476 -16.28 -16.88 16.34
N ARG A 477 -15.82 -16.21 17.40
CA ARG A 477 -15.30 -16.88 18.61
C ARG A 477 -16.33 -17.75 19.30
N GLU A 478 -17.58 -17.34 19.30
CA GLU A 478 -18.66 -18.17 19.88
C GLU A 478 -18.89 -19.43 19.07
N LEU A 479 -18.82 -19.35 17.72
CA LEU A 479 -19.12 -20.49 16.83
C LEU A 479 -17.96 -21.46 16.66
N ILE A 480 -16.73 -20.97 16.51
CA ILE A 480 -15.55 -21.78 16.16
C ILE A 480 -14.33 -21.55 17.05
N GLY A 481 -14.45 -20.71 18.11
CA GLY A 481 -13.32 -20.36 18.97
C GLY A 481 -12.39 -19.29 18.37
N ASP A 482 -11.26 -19.05 19.03
CA ASP A 482 -10.29 -18.01 18.69
C ASP A 482 -9.09 -18.49 17.82
N GLY A 483 -9.05 -19.78 17.50
CA GLY A 483 -7.97 -20.41 16.72
C GLY A 483 -7.71 -19.74 15.36
N TYR A 484 -8.70 -19.07 14.78
CA TYR A 484 -8.53 -18.35 13.51
C TYR A 484 -7.58 -17.14 13.60
N LEU A 485 -7.33 -16.61 14.79
CA LEU A 485 -6.41 -15.50 15.00
C LEU A 485 -4.94 -15.86 14.72
N THR A 486 -4.59 -17.12 14.96
CA THR A 486 -3.26 -17.67 14.65
C THR A 486 -3.25 -18.44 13.34
N HIS A 487 -4.36 -19.05 12.95
CA HIS A 487 -4.52 -19.86 11.74
C HIS A 487 -5.81 -19.48 11.00
N ALA A 488 -5.75 -18.45 10.18
CA ALA A 488 -6.92 -17.90 9.49
C ALA A 488 -7.72 -18.94 8.67
N GLY A 489 -7.11 -20.07 8.29
CA GLY A 489 -7.80 -21.18 7.63
C GLY A 489 -8.96 -21.77 8.45
N HIS A 490 -8.94 -21.64 9.78
CA HIS A 490 -10.05 -22.06 10.64
C HIS A 490 -11.35 -21.30 10.36
N LEU A 491 -11.31 -20.12 9.72
CA LEU A 491 -12.54 -19.43 9.29
C LEU A 491 -13.43 -20.31 8.43
N GLN A 492 -12.89 -21.29 7.71
CA GLN A 492 -13.67 -22.23 6.92
C GLN A 492 -14.65 -23.08 7.77
N GLU A 493 -14.41 -23.23 9.05
CA GLU A 493 -15.31 -23.91 9.98
C GLU A 493 -16.65 -23.19 10.17
N LEU A 494 -16.78 -21.94 9.66
CA LEU A 494 -18.04 -21.20 9.61
C LEU A 494 -18.98 -21.67 8.48
N ASP A 495 -18.48 -22.33 7.44
CA ASP A 495 -19.30 -22.71 6.27
C ASP A 495 -20.59 -23.49 6.66
N PRO A 496 -20.61 -24.44 7.60
CA PRO A 496 -21.84 -25.14 8.00
C PRO A 496 -22.92 -24.23 8.60
N TYR A 497 -22.55 -23.14 9.21
CA TYR A 497 -23.48 -22.19 9.83
C TYR A 497 -24.22 -21.30 8.81
N ALA A 498 -23.87 -21.38 7.51
CA ALA A 498 -24.57 -20.67 6.45
C ALA A 498 -26.02 -21.13 6.25
N GLU A 499 -26.39 -22.27 6.80
CA GLU A 499 -27.76 -22.78 6.82
C GLU A 499 -28.49 -22.50 8.16
N ASP A 500 -27.83 -21.86 9.14
CA ASP A 500 -28.44 -21.52 10.43
C ASP A 500 -29.04 -20.09 10.38
N GLY A 501 -30.38 -20.03 10.31
CA GLY A 501 -31.11 -18.76 10.24
C GLY A 501 -30.87 -17.83 11.45
N ALA A 502 -30.53 -18.37 12.65
CA ALA A 502 -30.23 -17.55 13.82
C ALA A 502 -28.84 -16.89 13.68
N VAL A 503 -27.85 -17.61 13.13
CA VAL A 503 -26.53 -17.06 12.83
C VAL A 503 -26.63 -15.98 11.74
N LEU A 504 -27.39 -16.24 10.66
CA LEU A 504 -27.60 -15.27 9.59
C LEU A 504 -28.28 -13.98 10.09
N ALA A 505 -29.28 -14.09 10.98
CA ALA A 505 -29.93 -12.91 11.58
C ALA A 505 -28.97 -12.10 12.45
N ARG A 506 -28.07 -12.75 13.21
CA ARG A 506 -27.03 -12.08 13.98
C ARG A 506 -26.03 -11.37 13.09
N LEU A 507 -25.64 -12.00 11.97
CA LEU A 507 -24.74 -11.39 10.99
C LEU A 507 -25.33 -10.11 10.39
N GLU A 508 -26.62 -10.12 10.09
CA GLU A 508 -27.36 -8.94 9.60
C GLU A 508 -27.39 -7.82 10.65
N GLU A 509 -27.65 -8.15 11.91
CA GLU A 509 -27.65 -7.18 13.00
C GLU A 509 -26.26 -6.55 13.20
N ILE A 510 -25.20 -7.35 13.16
CA ILE A 510 -23.81 -6.84 13.22
C ILE A 510 -23.55 -5.86 12.07
N LYS A 511 -23.95 -6.21 10.85
CA LYS A 511 -23.81 -5.31 9.69
C LYS A 511 -24.57 -4.01 9.88
N ARG A 512 -25.80 -4.06 10.39
CA ARG A 512 -26.61 -2.88 10.70
C ARG A 512 -25.93 -1.97 11.72
N CYS A 513 -25.42 -2.53 12.82
CA CYS A 513 -24.69 -1.78 13.85
C CYS A 513 -23.43 -1.09 13.28
N ASN A 514 -22.68 -1.78 12.40
CA ASN A 514 -21.51 -1.22 11.73
C ASN A 514 -21.89 -0.06 10.81
N LYS A 515 -22.98 -0.18 10.03
CA LYS A 515 -23.51 0.91 9.19
C LYS A 515 -23.91 2.13 10.01
N GLU A 516 -24.60 1.95 11.13
CA GLU A 516 -25.00 3.02 12.03
C GLU A 516 -23.77 3.70 12.64
N THR A 517 -22.76 2.93 13.02
CA THR A 517 -21.50 3.46 13.56
C THR A 517 -20.76 4.30 12.52
N PHE A 518 -20.64 3.80 11.29
CA PHE A 518 -20.03 4.56 10.19
C PHE A 518 -20.85 5.81 9.84
N ALA A 519 -22.18 5.73 9.81
CA ALA A 519 -23.05 6.87 9.53
C ALA A 519 -22.92 7.99 10.61
N ARG A 520 -22.83 7.62 11.90
CA ARG A 520 -22.56 8.59 12.97
C ARG A 520 -21.20 9.26 12.79
N TRP A 521 -20.16 8.50 12.44
CA TRP A 521 -18.83 9.03 12.14
C TRP A 521 -18.84 9.97 10.93
N ALA A 522 -19.46 9.58 9.81
CA ALA A 522 -19.54 10.37 8.60
C ALA A 522 -20.26 11.71 8.87
N ARG A 523 -21.34 11.69 9.66
CA ARG A 523 -22.05 12.90 10.06
C ARG A 523 -21.16 13.82 10.90
N ARG A 524 -20.45 13.26 11.87
CA ARG A 524 -19.59 14.04 12.80
C ARG A 524 -18.38 14.63 12.10
N GLN A 525 -17.72 13.85 11.26
CA GLN A 525 -16.42 14.22 10.67
C GLN A 525 -16.53 14.94 9.32
N GLN A 526 -17.57 14.64 8.54
CA GLN A 526 -17.70 15.14 7.16
C GLN A 526 -19.04 15.84 6.90
N GLY A 527 -19.92 15.92 7.88
CA GLY A 527 -21.23 16.52 7.73
C GLY A 527 -22.19 15.73 6.83
N VAL A 528 -21.86 14.48 6.47
CA VAL A 528 -22.63 13.64 5.55
C VAL A 528 -23.66 12.83 6.32
N GLN A 529 -24.93 12.89 5.89
CA GLN A 529 -26.00 12.07 6.42
C GLN A 529 -26.21 10.88 5.50
N LEU A 530 -26.06 9.66 6.02
CA LEU A 530 -26.24 8.40 5.29
C LEU A 530 -27.55 7.72 5.69
N ASN A 531 -28.22 7.13 4.69
CA ASN A 531 -29.35 6.24 4.92
C ASN A 531 -28.82 4.82 5.22
N THR A 532 -28.94 4.37 6.46
CA THR A 532 -28.45 3.05 6.90
C THR A 532 -29.29 1.87 6.40
N ASP A 533 -30.50 2.13 5.86
CA ASP A 533 -31.32 1.10 5.21
C ASP A 533 -30.92 0.89 3.74
N ALA A 534 -30.16 1.81 3.16
CA ALA A 534 -29.68 1.71 1.79
C ALA A 534 -28.52 0.69 1.65
N ILE A 535 -28.41 0.05 0.49
CA ILE A 535 -27.24 -0.77 0.15
C ILE A 535 -25.99 0.14 0.08
N PHE A 536 -24.95 -0.14 0.87
CA PHE A 536 -23.70 0.58 0.76
C PHE A 536 -22.83 -0.03 -0.33
N ASN A 537 -22.84 0.60 -1.51
CA ASN A 537 -21.99 0.29 -2.65
C ASN A 537 -20.68 1.06 -2.51
N VAL A 538 -19.55 0.38 -2.30
CA VAL A 538 -18.29 1.02 -1.89
C VAL A 538 -17.18 0.82 -2.91
N GLN A 539 -16.61 1.93 -3.39
CA GLN A 539 -15.43 1.96 -4.24
C GLN A 539 -14.37 2.88 -3.64
N VAL A 540 -13.51 2.32 -2.79
CA VAL A 540 -12.44 3.05 -2.09
C VAL A 540 -11.07 2.50 -2.47
N LYS A 541 -10.35 3.27 -3.28
CA LYS A 541 -9.03 2.97 -3.82
C LYS A 541 -8.43 4.22 -4.48
N ARG A 542 -7.12 4.24 -4.74
CA ARG A 542 -6.50 5.33 -5.52
C ARG A 542 -7.30 5.57 -6.80
N LEU A 543 -7.48 6.83 -7.17
CA LEU A 543 -8.12 7.13 -8.43
C LEU A 543 -7.15 6.92 -9.58
N HIS A 544 -7.51 6.02 -10.47
CA HIS A 544 -6.78 5.73 -11.70
C HIS A 544 -7.75 5.23 -12.76
N GLU A 545 -7.52 5.58 -14.03
CA GLU A 545 -8.44 5.25 -15.11
C GLU A 545 -8.67 3.73 -15.24
N TYR A 546 -7.62 2.88 -15.06
CA TYR A 546 -7.78 1.42 -15.17
C TYR A 546 -8.65 0.80 -14.05
N LYS A 547 -8.78 1.48 -12.89
CA LYS A 547 -9.66 1.06 -11.77
C LYS A 547 -11.13 1.37 -12.04
N ARG A 548 -11.39 2.13 -13.07
CA ARG A 548 -12.67 2.40 -13.70
C ARG A 548 -13.74 3.01 -12.78
N GLN A 549 -13.35 3.92 -11.87
CA GLN A 549 -14.36 4.71 -11.15
C GLN A 549 -15.34 5.40 -12.10
N LEU A 550 -14.88 5.80 -13.29
CA LEU A 550 -15.73 6.39 -14.32
C LEU A 550 -16.80 5.42 -14.85
N LEU A 551 -16.53 4.11 -14.91
CA LEU A 551 -17.54 3.09 -15.25
C LEU A 551 -18.68 3.07 -14.21
N ASN A 552 -18.33 3.12 -12.93
CA ASN A 552 -19.32 3.21 -11.85
C ASN A 552 -20.13 4.51 -11.93
N VAL A 553 -19.48 5.63 -12.26
CA VAL A 553 -20.17 6.93 -12.48
C VAL A 553 -21.17 6.85 -13.63
N LEU A 554 -20.81 6.25 -14.77
CA LEU A 554 -21.71 6.08 -15.89
C LEU A 554 -22.95 5.23 -15.52
N HIS A 555 -22.73 4.18 -14.73
CA HIS A 555 -23.82 3.34 -14.20
C HIS A 555 -24.75 4.16 -13.27
N ILE A 556 -24.19 4.97 -12.36
CA ILE A 556 -25.01 5.81 -11.47
C ILE A 556 -25.82 6.84 -12.27
N ILE A 557 -25.24 7.41 -13.34
CA ILE A 557 -25.96 8.30 -14.25
C ILE A 557 -27.14 7.56 -14.91
N ALA A 558 -26.93 6.31 -15.34
CA ALA A 558 -28.01 5.49 -15.91
C ALA A 558 -29.13 5.20 -14.90
N LEU A 559 -28.78 4.87 -13.65
CA LEU A 559 -29.77 4.68 -12.56
C LEU A 559 -30.53 5.98 -12.27
N TYR A 560 -29.85 7.11 -12.23
CA TYR A 560 -30.49 8.42 -12.07
C TYR A 560 -31.49 8.69 -13.19
N GLN A 561 -31.12 8.44 -14.45
CA GLN A 561 -32.00 8.64 -15.60
C GLN A 561 -33.22 7.69 -15.61
N GLN A 562 -33.03 6.45 -15.12
CA GLN A 562 -34.17 5.52 -14.95
C GLN A 562 -35.18 6.05 -13.92
N LEU A 563 -34.66 6.59 -12.78
CA LEU A 563 -35.55 7.20 -11.76
C LEU A 563 -36.25 8.45 -12.28
N GLN A 564 -35.60 9.22 -13.18
CA GLN A 564 -36.28 10.37 -13.85
C GLN A 564 -37.40 9.92 -14.81
N ASP A 565 -37.17 8.81 -15.52
CA ASP A 565 -38.14 8.26 -16.47
C ASP A 565 -39.32 7.58 -15.74
N ASP A 566 -39.11 6.90 -14.61
CA ASP A 566 -40.11 6.24 -13.77
C ASP A 566 -39.83 6.52 -12.28
N PRO A 567 -40.33 7.66 -11.75
CA PRO A 567 -40.13 8.03 -10.35
C PRO A 567 -40.74 7.05 -9.34
N ASP A 568 -41.74 6.25 -9.76
CA ASP A 568 -42.47 5.31 -8.91
C ASP A 568 -41.94 3.88 -9.02
N MET A 569 -40.91 3.65 -9.80
CA MET A 569 -40.29 2.31 -9.90
C MET A 569 -39.90 1.74 -8.54
N ASP A 570 -40.03 0.43 -8.39
CA ASP A 570 -39.55 -0.30 -7.20
C ASP A 570 -38.00 -0.32 -7.20
N PHE A 571 -37.45 0.60 -6.46
CA PHE A 571 -36.00 0.84 -6.37
C PHE A 571 -35.52 0.66 -4.93
N PRO A 572 -34.79 -0.43 -4.61
CA PRO A 572 -34.17 -0.59 -3.31
C PRO A 572 -33.17 0.54 -3.06
N PRO A 573 -33.23 1.19 -1.88
CA PRO A 573 -32.32 2.28 -1.57
C PRO A 573 -30.86 1.90 -1.75
N GLN A 574 -30.07 2.76 -2.41
CA GLN A 574 -28.63 2.57 -2.64
C GLN A 574 -27.85 3.83 -2.33
N THR A 575 -26.73 3.67 -1.64
CA THR A 575 -25.74 4.74 -1.41
C THR A 575 -24.40 4.33 -2.02
N PHE A 576 -23.93 5.06 -3.01
CA PHE A 576 -22.63 4.86 -3.64
C PHE A 576 -21.59 5.69 -2.88
N LEU A 577 -20.63 5.01 -2.26
CA LEU A 577 -19.57 5.60 -1.45
C LEU A 577 -18.23 5.52 -2.20
N PHE A 578 -17.71 6.67 -2.59
CA PHE A 578 -16.40 6.79 -3.19
C PHE A 578 -15.40 7.34 -2.17
N GLY A 579 -14.16 6.85 -2.23
CA GLY A 579 -13.04 7.41 -1.48
C GLY A 579 -11.76 7.19 -2.27
N ALA A 580 -11.13 8.28 -2.71
CA ALA A 580 -9.99 8.19 -3.60
C ALA A 580 -9.10 9.41 -3.51
N LYS A 581 -7.78 9.21 -3.54
CA LYS A 581 -6.81 10.28 -3.79
C LYS A 581 -6.26 10.12 -5.20
N ALA A 582 -6.23 11.22 -5.96
CA ALA A 582 -5.54 11.29 -7.25
C ALA A 582 -4.10 11.78 -7.05
N ALA A 583 -3.15 11.28 -7.83
CA ALA A 583 -1.80 11.86 -7.84
C ALA A 583 -1.88 13.34 -8.24
N PRO A 584 -1.08 14.24 -7.63
CA PRO A 584 -1.18 15.70 -7.86
C PRO A 584 -1.15 16.12 -9.32
N GLY A 585 -0.27 15.50 -10.12
CA GLY A 585 -0.12 15.77 -11.56
C GLY A 585 -1.09 15.02 -12.48
N TYR A 586 -1.98 14.16 -11.95
CA TYR A 586 -2.87 13.35 -12.77
C TYR A 586 -4.20 14.07 -13.05
N ALA A 587 -4.19 14.96 -14.05
CA ALA A 587 -5.31 15.84 -14.37
C ALA A 587 -6.64 15.08 -14.62
N VAL A 588 -6.61 13.99 -15.41
CA VAL A 588 -7.82 13.19 -15.70
C VAL A 588 -8.40 12.57 -14.44
N ALA A 589 -7.56 12.06 -13.56
CA ALA A 589 -8.02 11.52 -12.27
C ALA A 589 -8.68 12.59 -11.39
N LYS A 590 -8.10 13.78 -11.30
CA LYS A 590 -8.72 14.92 -10.60
C LYS A 590 -10.04 15.34 -11.24
N ARG A 591 -10.12 15.27 -12.57
CA ARG A 591 -11.34 15.55 -13.32
C ARG A 591 -12.46 14.56 -13.01
N ILE A 592 -12.13 13.27 -12.81
CA ILE A 592 -13.09 12.24 -12.40
C ILE A 592 -13.58 12.49 -10.96
N ILE A 593 -12.70 12.90 -10.04
CA ILE A 593 -13.14 13.31 -8.68
C ILE A 593 -14.15 14.44 -8.76
N ARG A 594 -13.88 15.45 -9.58
CA ARG A 594 -14.82 16.57 -9.80
C ARG A 594 -16.17 16.08 -10.34
N LEU A 595 -16.15 15.15 -11.31
CA LEU A 595 -17.36 14.57 -11.88
C LEU A 595 -18.19 13.82 -10.83
N ILE A 596 -17.55 13.02 -9.95
CA ILE A 596 -18.25 12.31 -8.86
C ILE A 596 -18.97 13.33 -7.96
N ASN A 597 -18.33 14.45 -7.64
CA ASN A 597 -18.92 15.50 -6.80
C ASN A 597 -20.04 16.26 -7.52
N SER A 598 -19.92 16.53 -8.83
CA SER A 598 -21.01 17.12 -9.62
C SER A 598 -22.22 16.21 -9.71
N LEU A 599 -21.98 14.90 -9.90
CA LEU A 599 -23.05 13.89 -9.89
C LEU A 599 -23.71 13.79 -8.51
N ALA A 600 -22.90 13.82 -7.43
CA ALA A 600 -23.42 13.84 -6.06
C ALA A 600 -24.31 15.07 -5.79
N ASP A 601 -23.91 16.24 -6.23
CA ASP A 601 -24.74 17.46 -6.12
C ASP A 601 -26.05 17.33 -6.92
N GLN A 602 -25.99 16.80 -8.13
CA GLN A 602 -27.16 16.53 -8.98
C GLN A 602 -28.14 15.58 -8.29
N VAL A 603 -27.69 14.39 -7.91
CA VAL A 603 -28.49 13.28 -7.38
C VAL A 603 -29.05 13.60 -6.00
N ASN A 604 -28.19 14.07 -5.08
CA ASN A 604 -28.57 14.24 -3.68
C ASN A 604 -29.54 15.43 -3.45
N ASN A 605 -29.60 16.37 -4.38
CA ASN A 605 -30.52 17.51 -4.32
C ASN A 605 -31.79 17.32 -5.18
N ASP A 606 -31.94 16.16 -5.85
CA ASP A 606 -33.13 15.86 -6.61
C ASP A 606 -34.17 15.17 -5.73
N PRO A 607 -35.40 15.74 -5.59
CA PRO A 607 -36.47 15.14 -4.78
C PRO A 607 -36.84 13.71 -5.20
N ILE A 608 -36.71 13.35 -6.47
CA ILE A 608 -37.02 12.01 -7.01
C ILE A 608 -36.04 10.97 -6.42
N CYS A 609 -34.80 11.35 -6.20
CA CYS A 609 -33.76 10.48 -5.66
C CYS A 609 -33.83 10.31 -4.13
N LYS A 610 -34.58 11.20 -3.45
CA LYS A 610 -34.65 11.24 -1.98
C LYS A 610 -35.09 9.89 -1.40
N GLY A 611 -34.21 9.29 -0.55
CA GLY A 611 -34.45 7.99 0.07
C GLY A 611 -34.26 6.79 -0.86
N LYS A 612 -33.92 7.01 -2.14
CA LYS A 612 -33.67 5.96 -3.16
C LYS A 612 -32.20 5.88 -3.56
N LEU A 613 -31.65 6.96 -4.10
CA LEU A 613 -30.30 7.01 -4.63
C LEU A 613 -29.49 8.12 -3.98
N GLN A 614 -28.32 7.82 -3.47
CA GLN A 614 -27.39 8.77 -2.88
C GLN A 614 -25.97 8.52 -3.38
N VAL A 615 -25.22 9.59 -3.65
CA VAL A 615 -23.81 9.52 -4.04
C VAL A 615 -22.98 10.33 -3.05
N VAL A 616 -21.91 9.76 -2.53
CA VAL A 616 -21.04 10.41 -1.54
C VAL A 616 -19.59 10.21 -1.91
N PHE A 617 -18.84 11.29 -1.96
CA PHE A 617 -17.37 11.25 -2.02
C PHE A 617 -16.81 11.49 -0.62
N LEU A 618 -16.14 10.47 -0.05
CA LEU A 618 -15.51 10.52 1.26
C LEU A 618 -14.15 11.21 1.15
N GLU A 619 -14.04 12.39 1.74
CA GLU A 619 -12.82 13.20 1.73
C GLU A 619 -11.70 12.54 2.54
N ASN A 620 -10.48 12.58 1.99
CA ASN A 620 -9.27 12.12 2.67
C ASN A 620 -9.31 10.66 3.10
N TYR A 621 -9.67 9.76 2.16
CA TYR A 621 -9.63 8.32 2.41
C TYR A 621 -8.25 7.86 2.92
N ARG A 622 -8.24 7.12 4.03
CA ARG A 622 -7.07 6.66 4.77
C ARG A 622 -7.38 5.39 5.56
N VAL A 623 -6.38 4.79 6.20
CA VAL A 623 -6.51 3.51 6.93
C VAL A 623 -7.58 3.59 8.02
N SER A 624 -7.55 4.62 8.88
CA SER A 624 -8.52 4.77 9.97
C SER A 624 -9.97 4.91 9.49
N MET A 625 -10.20 5.51 8.31
CA MET A 625 -11.52 5.54 7.67
C MET A 625 -11.90 4.16 7.11
N ALA A 626 -10.96 3.48 6.47
CA ALA A 626 -11.17 2.14 5.92
C ALA A 626 -11.57 1.13 6.99
N GLU A 627 -10.97 1.22 8.18
CA GLU A 627 -11.26 0.38 9.34
C GLU A 627 -12.73 0.48 9.80
N MET A 628 -13.35 1.63 9.62
CA MET A 628 -14.78 1.82 9.96
C MET A 628 -15.71 1.52 8.78
N LEU A 629 -15.28 1.82 7.55
CA LEU A 629 -16.11 1.68 6.37
C LEU A 629 -16.22 0.22 5.91
N MET A 630 -15.16 -0.57 5.98
CA MET A 630 -15.17 -1.95 5.47
C MET A 630 -16.16 -2.85 6.21
N PRO A 631 -16.27 -2.83 7.56
CA PRO A 631 -17.32 -3.56 8.27
C PRO A 631 -18.74 -3.11 7.92
N ALA A 632 -18.93 -1.83 7.58
CA ALA A 632 -20.22 -1.24 7.20
C ALA A 632 -20.65 -1.51 5.76
N SER A 633 -19.74 -2.01 4.91
CA SER A 633 -19.97 -2.17 3.48
C SER A 633 -20.75 -3.45 3.16
N GLU A 634 -21.64 -3.37 2.18
CA GLU A 634 -22.40 -4.52 1.66
C GLU A 634 -21.89 -4.96 0.29
N VAL A 635 -21.48 -4.01 -0.56
CA VAL A 635 -21.00 -4.28 -1.92
C VAL A 635 -19.61 -3.69 -2.09
N SER A 636 -18.65 -4.52 -2.49
CA SER A 636 -17.28 -4.18 -2.80
C SER A 636 -17.09 -4.06 -4.30
N GLN A 637 -16.78 -2.85 -4.80
CA GLN A 637 -16.59 -2.55 -6.22
C GLN A 637 -15.12 -2.83 -6.63
N GLN A 638 -14.91 -3.96 -7.32
CA GLN A 638 -13.58 -4.41 -7.78
C GLN A 638 -13.57 -4.56 -9.30
N ILE A 639 -13.78 -3.43 -9.99
CA ILE A 639 -14.20 -3.33 -11.39
C ILE A 639 -13.08 -2.88 -12.34
N SER A 640 -11.82 -3.13 -12.02
CA SER A 640 -10.67 -2.85 -12.90
C SER A 640 -10.83 -3.51 -14.28
N THR A 641 -10.18 -2.95 -15.30
CA THR A 641 -10.06 -3.62 -16.58
C THR A 641 -9.29 -4.92 -16.38
N ALA A 642 -9.84 -6.05 -16.84
CA ALA A 642 -9.20 -7.36 -16.65
C ALA A 642 -7.78 -7.39 -17.21
N GLY A 643 -6.85 -7.95 -16.44
CA GLY A 643 -5.40 -7.98 -16.75
C GLY A 643 -4.67 -6.68 -16.42
N LYS A 644 -5.23 -5.77 -15.62
CA LYS A 644 -4.60 -4.48 -15.26
C LYS A 644 -4.34 -4.31 -13.76
N GLU A 645 -5.12 -4.92 -12.87
CA GLU A 645 -4.87 -4.95 -11.42
C GLU A 645 -4.02 -6.18 -11.08
N ALA A 646 -2.80 -5.99 -10.59
CA ALA A 646 -1.92 -7.10 -10.27
C ALA A 646 -2.49 -8.05 -9.19
N SER A 647 -3.14 -7.52 -8.18
CA SER A 647 -3.77 -8.29 -7.12
C SER A 647 -5.01 -7.58 -6.58
N GLY A 648 -4.84 -6.36 -6.06
CA GLY A 648 -5.76 -5.77 -5.10
C GLY A 648 -5.60 -6.41 -3.72
N THR A 649 -5.88 -5.62 -2.67
CA THR A 649 -5.96 -6.11 -1.27
C THR A 649 -7.20 -5.57 -0.57
N GLY A 650 -7.85 -4.55 -1.13
CA GLY A 650 -9.13 -4.06 -0.65
C GLY A 650 -10.22 -5.13 -0.77
N ASN A 651 -10.27 -5.85 -1.89
CA ASN A 651 -11.16 -7.00 -2.11
C ASN A 651 -11.10 -8.02 -0.98
N MET A 652 -9.90 -8.40 -0.52
CA MET A 652 -9.69 -9.36 0.58
C MET A 652 -10.28 -8.86 1.90
N LYS A 653 -10.08 -7.58 2.23
CA LYS A 653 -10.58 -6.94 3.46
C LYS A 653 -12.11 -6.86 3.47
N PHE A 654 -12.71 -6.48 2.34
CA PHE A 654 -14.16 -6.49 2.18
C PHE A 654 -14.74 -7.90 2.32
N MET A 655 -14.12 -8.90 1.70
CA MET A 655 -14.50 -10.31 1.79
C MET A 655 -14.49 -10.80 3.24
N MET A 656 -13.43 -10.50 4.01
CA MET A 656 -13.32 -10.85 5.44
C MET A 656 -14.43 -10.22 6.30
N ASN A 657 -14.98 -9.09 5.87
CA ASN A 657 -16.07 -8.39 6.56
C ASN A 657 -17.46 -8.69 5.97
N GLY A 658 -17.57 -9.69 5.11
CA GLY A 658 -18.83 -10.16 4.55
C GLY A 658 -19.45 -9.23 3.52
N ALA A 659 -18.71 -8.31 2.93
CA ALA A 659 -19.15 -7.55 1.77
C ALA A 659 -19.04 -8.39 0.51
N LEU A 660 -20.08 -8.41 -0.33
CA LEU A 660 -20.09 -9.17 -1.57
C LEU A 660 -19.39 -8.37 -2.68
N THR A 661 -18.52 -9.06 -3.43
CA THR A 661 -17.77 -8.42 -4.50
C THR A 661 -18.55 -8.43 -5.81
N ILE A 662 -18.71 -7.23 -6.41
CA ILE A 662 -18.98 -7.09 -7.83
C ILE A 662 -17.65 -6.74 -8.52
N GLY A 663 -17.24 -7.55 -9.51
CA GLY A 663 -15.92 -7.40 -10.08
C GLY A 663 -15.69 -8.13 -11.38
N THR A 664 -14.54 -7.85 -11.96
CA THR A 664 -13.99 -8.56 -13.12
C THR A 664 -13.09 -9.70 -12.67
N LEU A 665 -12.82 -10.66 -13.54
CA LEU A 665 -11.79 -11.69 -13.32
C LEU A 665 -10.40 -11.09 -13.55
N ASP A 666 -9.95 -10.33 -12.54
CA ASP A 666 -8.68 -9.60 -12.52
C ASP A 666 -7.99 -9.72 -11.16
N GLY A 667 -6.66 -9.75 -11.16
CA GLY A 667 -5.88 -9.86 -9.94
C GLY A 667 -6.32 -10.99 -9.03
N ALA A 668 -6.41 -10.73 -7.73
CA ALA A 668 -6.85 -11.72 -6.73
C ALA A 668 -8.37 -12.02 -6.78
N ASN A 669 -9.16 -11.29 -7.58
CA ASN A 669 -10.57 -11.66 -7.78
C ASN A 669 -10.70 -13.04 -8.42
N VAL A 670 -9.70 -13.47 -9.21
CA VAL A 670 -9.67 -14.83 -9.80
C VAL A 670 -9.64 -15.88 -8.69
N GLU A 671 -8.70 -15.75 -7.76
CA GLU A 671 -8.55 -16.68 -6.62
C GLU A 671 -9.73 -16.56 -5.63
N MET A 672 -10.33 -15.36 -5.48
CA MET A 672 -11.58 -15.22 -4.73
C MET A 672 -12.72 -16.02 -5.39
N HIS A 673 -12.85 -15.95 -6.70
CA HIS A 673 -13.85 -16.70 -7.45
C HIS A 673 -13.62 -18.22 -7.35
N GLU A 674 -12.38 -18.68 -7.40
CA GLU A 674 -12.03 -20.10 -7.24
C GLU A 674 -12.53 -20.68 -5.91
N VAL A 675 -12.49 -19.92 -4.82
CA VAL A 675 -12.95 -20.38 -3.51
C VAL A 675 -14.42 -20.10 -3.24
N LEU A 676 -15.00 -19.07 -3.88
CA LEU A 676 -16.40 -18.65 -3.65
C LEU A 676 -17.38 -19.28 -4.63
N GLY A 677 -16.95 -19.53 -5.88
CA GLY A 677 -17.82 -19.91 -7.01
C GLY A 677 -18.69 -18.75 -7.51
N ASP A 678 -19.44 -19.02 -8.59
CA ASP A 678 -20.33 -18.05 -9.22
C ASP A 678 -21.50 -17.60 -8.32
N GLU A 679 -21.85 -18.41 -7.33
CA GLU A 679 -23.00 -18.18 -6.46
C GLU A 679 -22.76 -17.11 -5.39
N ASN A 680 -21.49 -16.86 -5.02
CA ASN A 680 -21.14 -16.01 -3.90
C ASN A 680 -20.39 -14.73 -4.32
N MET A 681 -20.37 -14.43 -5.63
CA MET A 681 -19.72 -13.28 -6.22
C MET A 681 -20.48 -12.80 -7.47
N PHE A 682 -20.44 -11.50 -7.78
CA PHE A 682 -21.08 -10.93 -8.96
C PHE A 682 -20.06 -10.59 -10.03
N LEU A 683 -19.80 -11.53 -10.94
CA LEU A 683 -18.83 -11.34 -12.03
C LEU A 683 -19.46 -10.66 -13.25
N PHE A 684 -18.64 -9.89 -13.96
CA PHE A 684 -19.01 -9.26 -15.24
C PHE A 684 -17.76 -8.96 -16.08
N GLY A 685 -18.00 -8.58 -17.32
CA GLY A 685 -16.99 -8.01 -18.21
C GLY A 685 -16.10 -9.03 -18.90
N LEU A 686 -15.15 -8.50 -19.64
CA LEU A 686 -14.17 -9.26 -20.42
C LEU A 686 -13.17 -9.96 -19.49
N THR A 687 -12.68 -11.11 -19.93
CA THR A 687 -11.50 -11.75 -19.37
C THR A 687 -10.22 -11.00 -19.79
N ALA A 688 -9.09 -11.27 -19.13
CA ALA A 688 -7.81 -10.65 -19.49
C ALA A 688 -7.39 -10.95 -20.95
N GLU A 689 -7.67 -12.16 -21.43
CA GLU A 689 -7.38 -12.57 -22.80
C GLU A 689 -8.28 -11.82 -23.81
N GLU A 690 -9.59 -11.77 -23.57
CA GLU A 690 -10.54 -11.03 -24.40
C GLU A 690 -10.22 -9.54 -24.44
N ALA A 691 -9.90 -8.93 -23.32
CA ALA A 691 -9.51 -7.53 -23.22
C ALA A 691 -8.24 -7.23 -24.06
N SER A 692 -7.25 -8.12 -23.99
CA SER A 692 -6.01 -8.00 -24.78
C SER A 692 -6.29 -8.10 -26.30
N HIS A 693 -7.18 -8.99 -26.72
CA HIS A 693 -7.54 -9.15 -28.14
C HIS A 693 -8.42 -8.01 -28.64
N MET A 694 -9.37 -7.55 -27.84
CA MET A 694 -10.32 -6.50 -28.22
C MET A 694 -9.61 -5.16 -28.51
N SER A 695 -8.48 -4.86 -27.87
CA SER A 695 -7.73 -3.63 -28.15
C SER A 695 -7.33 -3.47 -29.63
N ARG A 696 -7.36 -4.55 -30.44
CA ARG A 696 -7.09 -4.55 -31.87
C ARG A 696 -8.40 -4.41 -32.67
N GLY A 697 -8.75 -3.20 -33.05
CA GLY A 697 -9.95 -2.94 -33.87
C GLY A 697 -11.21 -2.57 -33.07
N TYR A 698 -11.07 -2.25 -31.79
CA TYR A 698 -12.15 -1.75 -30.94
C TYR A 698 -12.58 -0.33 -31.36
N ASP A 699 -13.89 -0.17 -31.56
CA ASP A 699 -14.50 1.13 -31.87
C ASP A 699 -15.59 1.45 -30.82
N PRO A 700 -15.30 2.27 -29.83
CA PRO A 700 -16.26 2.67 -28.78
C PRO A 700 -17.46 3.45 -29.34
N TYR A 701 -17.32 4.16 -30.45
CA TYR A 701 -18.42 4.90 -31.08
C TYR A 701 -19.54 3.97 -31.60
N LEU A 702 -19.22 2.75 -31.99
CA LEU A 702 -20.24 1.76 -32.35
C LEU A 702 -21.09 1.36 -31.15
N LEU A 703 -20.51 1.23 -29.98
CA LEU A 703 -21.28 0.94 -28.76
C LEU A 703 -22.16 2.11 -28.35
N TYR A 704 -21.65 3.32 -28.40
CA TYR A 704 -22.41 4.55 -28.19
C TYR A 704 -23.64 4.63 -29.12
N THR A 705 -23.51 4.24 -30.39
CA THR A 705 -24.64 4.31 -31.36
C THR A 705 -25.68 3.20 -31.15
N ARG A 706 -25.24 2.04 -30.63
CA ARG A 706 -26.11 0.85 -30.50
C ARG A 706 -26.82 0.75 -29.15
N ASP A 707 -26.20 1.21 -28.07
CA ASP A 707 -26.76 1.14 -26.73
C ASP A 707 -27.36 2.51 -26.32
N PRO A 708 -28.71 2.60 -26.25
CA PRO A 708 -29.36 3.87 -25.90
C PRO A 708 -29.13 4.28 -24.44
N VAL A 709 -28.92 3.33 -23.51
CA VAL A 709 -28.65 3.63 -22.09
C VAL A 709 -27.24 4.24 -21.97
N LEU A 710 -26.24 3.59 -22.56
CA LEU A 710 -24.88 4.07 -22.62
C LEU A 710 -24.80 5.45 -23.27
N ARG A 711 -25.48 5.63 -24.40
CA ARG A 711 -25.51 6.91 -25.11
C ARG A 711 -26.05 8.05 -24.23
N ARG A 712 -27.18 7.83 -23.55
CA ARG A 712 -27.77 8.85 -22.65
C ARG A 712 -26.81 9.18 -21.49
N ALA A 713 -26.14 8.18 -20.91
CA ALA A 713 -25.18 8.39 -19.84
C ALA A 713 -23.97 9.21 -20.31
N LEU A 714 -23.45 8.93 -21.50
CA LEU A 714 -22.35 9.68 -22.11
C LEU A 714 -22.77 11.10 -22.51
N ASP A 715 -23.96 11.27 -23.12
CA ASP A 715 -24.52 12.58 -23.49
C ASP A 715 -24.68 13.48 -22.25
N GLN A 716 -24.95 12.91 -21.07
CA GLN A 716 -24.99 13.66 -19.81
C GLN A 716 -23.64 14.29 -19.46
N LEU A 717 -22.54 13.61 -19.75
CA LEU A 717 -21.19 14.18 -19.51
C LEU A 717 -21.01 15.46 -20.33
N LYS A 718 -21.46 15.44 -21.59
CA LYS A 718 -21.39 16.60 -22.48
C LYS A 718 -22.37 17.70 -22.08
N ALA A 719 -23.61 17.33 -21.73
CA ALA A 719 -24.64 18.28 -21.33
C ALA A 719 -24.28 18.99 -20.02
N GLY A 720 -23.52 18.35 -19.15
CA GLY A 720 -23.13 18.88 -17.85
C GLY A 720 -24.13 18.57 -16.75
N PHE A 721 -23.88 19.11 -15.57
CA PHE A 721 -24.62 18.87 -14.34
C PHE A 721 -25.15 20.16 -13.73
N ARG A 722 -25.92 20.04 -12.65
CA ARG A 722 -26.58 21.15 -11.96
C ARG A 722 -25.61 22.29 -11.57
N ASP A 723 -24.37 21.98 -11.26
CA ASP A 723 -23.30 22.95 -10.93
C ASP A 723 -22.78 23.72 -12.16
N GLY A 724 -23.33 23.48 -13.33
CA GLY A 724 -22.96 24.12 -14.60
C GLY A 724 -21.67 23.58 -15.22
N VAL A 725 -21.10 22.51 -14.69
CA VAL A 725 -19.86 21.92 -15.20
C VAL A 725 -20.16 20.87 -16.25
N SER A 726 -19.59 21.02 -17.45
CA SER A 726 -19.60 20.01 -18.52
C SER A 726 -18.33 19.18 -18.46
N TYR A 727 -18.44 17.91 -18.83
CA TYR A 727 -17.34 16.94 -18.93
C TYR A 727 -17.16 16.45 -20.36
N GLU A 728 -17.28 17.36 -21.32
CA GLU A 728 -17.09 17.07 -22.74
C GLU A 728 -15.68 16.54 -23.02
N ASP A 729 -14.70 16.92 -22.25
CA ASP A 729 -13.33 16.39 -22.28
C ASP A 729 -13.29 14.87 -22.03
N LEU A 730 -14.00 14.36 -21.02
CA LEU A 730 -14.11 12.93 -20.75
C LEU A 730 -14.95 12.20 -21.81
N TYR A 731 -16.03 12.84 -22.30
CA TYR A 731 -16.81 12.33 -23.42
C TYR A 731 -15.95 12.12 -24.67
N GLN A 732 -15.17 13.15 -25.06
CA GLN A 732 -14.27 13.08 -26.20
C GLN A 732 -13.19 12.00 -26.01
N ARG A 733 -12.59 11.92 -24.80
CA ARG A 733 -11.58 10.92 -24.46
C ARG A 733 -12.11 9.49 -24.60
N LEU A 734 -13.32 9.22 -24.17
CA LEU A 734 -13.95 7.90 -24.26
C LEU A 734 -14.29 7.53 -25.72
N LEU A 735 -14.85 8.44 -26.51
CA LEU A 735 -15.34 8.12 -27.84
C LEU A 735 -14.32 8.26 -28.96
N PHE A 736 -13.40 9.23 -28.85
CA PHE A 736 -12.52 9.60 -29.96
C PHE A 736 -11.03 9.53 -29.60
N GLY A 737 -10.72 9.47 -28.31
CA GLY A 737 -9.34 9.55 -27.82
C GLY A 737 -8.77 10.97 -27.83
N VAL A 738 -8.05 11.34 -26.80
CA VAL A 738 -7.29 12.61 -26.72
C VAL A 738 -5.98 12.24 -26.02
N ASP A 739 -4.87 12.37 -26.72
CA ASP A 739 -3.54 11.98 -26.25
C ASP A 739 -3.40 10.48 -25.84
N CYS A 740 -4.44 9.67 -26.10
CA CYS A 740 -4.46 8.24 -25.86
C CYS A 740 -5.50 7.58 -26.78
N PRO A 741 -5.49 6.24 -26.94
CA PRO A 741 -6.57 5.52 -27.63
C PRO A 741 -7.94 5.79 -26.99
N ALA A 742 -9.00 5.82 -27.81
CA ALA A 742 -10.36 5.97 -27.34
C ALA A 742 -10.71 4.80 -26.39
N ASP A 743 -11.36 5.10 -25.27
CA ASP A 743 -11.74 4.12 -24.25
C ASP A 743 -10.64 3.08 -23.94
N GLN A 744 -9.42 3.56 -23.69
CA GLN A 744 -8.21 2.74 -23.49
C GLN A 744 -8.41 1.59 -22.50
N TYR A 745 -9.32 1.74 -21.54
CA TYR A 745 -9.59 0.76 -20.48
C TYR A 745 -10.92 0.03 -20.64
N LEU A 746 -11.50 0.03 -21.84
CA LEU A 746 -12.68 -0.77 -22.24
C LEU A 746 -13.91 -0.58 -21.31
N LEU A 747 -14.13 0.64 -20.84
CA LEU A 747 -15.29 0.97 -19.99
C LEU A 747 -16.60 0.69 -20.72
N LEU A 748 -16.69 1.15 -21.99
CA LEU A 748 -17.90 1.05 -22.78
C LEU A 748 -18.19 -0.37 -23.23
N ALA A 749 -17.14 -1.18 -23.43
CA ALA A 749 -17.27 -2.60 -23.73
C ALA A 749 -17.92 -3.39 -22.58
N ASP A 750 -17.58 -3.05 -21.35
CA ASP A 750 -18.05 -3.72 -20.15
C ASP A 750 -19.32 -3.09 -19.54
N PHE A 751 -19.78 -1.92 -20.03
CA PHE A 751 -20.86 -1.16 -19.43
C PHE A 751 -22.16 -1.96 -19.28
N ALA A 752 -22.65 -2.59 -20.34
CA ALA A 752 -23.89 -3.35 -20.30
C ALA A 752 -23.82 -4.54 -19.35
N SER A 753 -22.71 -5.28 -19.34
CA SER A 753 -22.52 -6.43 -18.44
C SER A 753 -22.38 -5.99 -16.98
N TYR A 754 -21.76 -4.82 -16.73
CA TYR A 754 -21.68 -4.22 -15.41
C TYR A 754 -23.07 -3.80 -14.88
N CYS A 755 -23.87 -3.13 -15.70
CA CYS A 755 -25.26 -2.79 -15.35
C CYS A 755 -26.08 -4.04 -15.01
N ALA A 756 -25.97 -5.10 -15.81
CA ALA A 756 -26.65 -6.37 -15.55
C ALA A 756 -26.17 -7.04 -14.26
N ALA A 757 -24.90 -7.00 -13.95
CA ALA A 757 -24.35 -7.49 -12.68
C ALA A 757 -24.86 -6.67 -11.49
N SER A 758 -24.88 -5.35 -11.61
CA SER A 758 -25.42 -4.45 -10.59
C SER A 758 -26.93 -4.71 -10.34
N GLN A 759 -27.70 -5.05 -11.37
CA GLN A 759 -29.09 -5.45 -11.20
C GLN A 759 -29.19 -6.76 -10.41
N ARG A 760 -28.33 -7.76 -10.70
CA ARG A 760 -28.29 -9.01 -9.91
C ARG A 760 -27.97 -8.75 -8.44
N VAL A 761 -27.06 -7.81 -8.13
CA VAL A 761 -26.78 -7.37 -6.74
C VAL A 761 -28.06 -6.90 -6.08
N THR A 762 -28.79 -5.98 -6.72
CA THR A 762 -30.02 -5.38 -6.20
C THR A 762 -31.11 -6.44 -5.99
N ASP A 763 -31.31 -7.34 -6.96
CA ASP A 763 -32.28 -8.41 -6.89
C ASP A 763 -31.97 -9.42 -5.78
N THR A 764 -30.68 -9.78 -5.62
CA THR A 764 -30.23 -10.69 -4.55
C THR A 764 -30.39 -10.06 -3.17
N TYR A 765 -30.17 -8.75 -3.04
CA TYR A 765 -30.31 -8.04 -1.75
C TYR A 765 -31.73 -8.06 -1.21
N ARG A 766 -32.76 -8.20 -2.05
CA ARG A 766 -34.17 -8.35 -1.65
C ARG A 766 -34.40 -9.65 -0.89
N ASP A 767 -33.65 -10.70 -1.18
CA ASP A 767 -33.63 -11.97 -0.46
C ASP A 767 -32.53 -11.90 0.63
N ARG A 768 -32.92 -11.38 1.79
CA ARG A 768 -31.98 -11.14 2.91
C ARG A 768 -31.31 -12.41 3.43
N GLU A 769 -32.03 -13.53 3.43
CA GLU A 769 -31.48 -14.82 3.86
C GLU A 769 -30.38 -15.28 2.90
N ARG A 770 -30.65 -15.24 1.60
CA ARG A 770 -29.67 -15.57 0.56
C ARG A 770 -28.47 -14.62 0.65
N TRP A 771 -28.69 -13.31 0.80
CA TRP A 771 -27.63 -12.32 0.95
C TRP A 771 -26.70 -12.62 2.14
N ASN A 772 -27.29 -12.90 3.29
CA ASN A 772 -26.52 -13.18 4.51
C ASN A 772 -25.78 -14.52 4.43
N ARG A 773 -26.35 -15.52 3.75
CA ARG A 773 -25.68 -16.80 3.44
C ARG A 773 -24.43 -16.57 2.59
N MET A 774 -24.56 -15.81 1.49
CA MET A 774 -23.42 -15.43 0.64
C MET A 774 -22.36 -14.66 1.44
N SER A 775 -22.79 -13.74 2.31
CA SER A 775 -21.89 -12.97 3.18
C SER A 775 -21.11 -13.88 4.12
N LEU A 776 -21.74 -14.86 4.75
CA LEU A 776 -21.05 -15.80 5.64
C LEU A 776 -20.07 -16.69 4.90
N HIS A 777 -20.42 -17.17 3.68
CA HIS A 777 -19.48 -17.91 2.83
C HIS A 777 -18.25 -17.07 2.46
N ASN A 778 -18.44 -15.77 2.16
CA ASN A 778 -17.32 -14.86 1.92
C ASN A 778 -16.39 -14.79 3.14
N ILE A 779 -16.93 -14.61 4.36
CA ILE A 779 -16.14 -14.60 5.59
C ILE A 779 -15.43 -15.93 5.79
N ALA A 780 -16.15 -17.04 5.72
CA ALA A 780 -15.63 -18.39 5.97
C ALA A 780 -14.44 -18.73 5.05
N ARG A 781 -14.52 -18.35 3.78
CA ARG A 781 -13.51 -18.70 2.77
C ARG A 781 -12.40 -17.67 2.60
N SER A 782 -12.40 -16.61 3.40
CA SER A 782 -11.42 -15.52 3.32
C SER A 782 -10.05 -15.85 3.93
N GLY A 783 -9.94 -16.93 4.69
CA GLY A 783 -8.71 -17.29 5.43
C GLY A 783 -7.47 -17.47 4.55
N ILE A 784 -7.63 -17.89 3.29
CA ILE A 784 -6.53 -18.01 2.33
C ILE A 784 -5.87 -16.66 2.01
N PHE A 785 -6.56 -15.55 2.23
CA PHE A 785 -6.03 -14.20 2.03
C PHE A 785 -5.40 -13.60 3.29
N SER A 786 -5.04 -14.43 4.27
CA SER A 786 -4.24 -13.99 5.42
C SER A 786 -2.83 -13.61 5.00
N ALA A 787 -2.30 -12.50 5.56
CA ALA A 787 -0.90 -12.12 5.40
C ALA A 787 0.04 -13.15 6.03
N ASP A 788 -0.37 -13.87 7.07
CA ASP A 788 0.43 -14.94 7.69
C ASP A 788 0.68 -16.07 6.67
N ARG A 789 -0.35 -16.52 5.93
CA ARG A 789 -0.18 -17.48 4.84
C ARG A 789 0.77 -16.96 3.77
N SER A 790 0.59 -15.69 3.33
CA SER A 790 1.44 -15.09 2.31
C SER A 790 2.91 -15.01 2.75
N VAL A 791 3.16 -14.61 3.99
CA VAL A 791 4.52 -14.55 4.56
C VAL A 791 5.12 -15.95 4.72
N ALA A 792 4.32 -16.95 5.10
CA ALA A 792 4.76 -18.34 5.14
C ALA A 792 5.16 -18.84 3.73
N ASP A 793 4.39 -18.50 2.69
CA ASP A 793 4.76 -18.83 1.31
C ASP A 793 6.09 -18.17 0.89
N TYR A 794 6.34 -16.91 1.28
CA TYR A 794 7.66 -16.28 1.08
C TYR A 794 8.76 -17.01 1.82
N ALA A 795 8.52 -17.38 3.09
CA ALA A 795 9.49 -18.10 3.92
C ALA A 795 9.88 -19.45 3.30
N ASP A 796 8.91 -20.21 2.79
CA ASP A 796 9.12 -21.52 2.19
C ASP A 796 9.72 -21.45 0.77
N THR A 797 9.28 -20.50 -0.07
CA THR A 797 9.59 -20.52 -1.52
C THR A 797 10.69 -19.59 -1.97
N ILE A 798 10.96 -18.50 -1.20
CA ILE A 798 11.90 -17.46 -1.59
C ILE A 798 12.97 -17.23 -0.51
N TRP A 799 12.57 -17.01 0.76
CA TRP A 799 13.53 -16.63 1.80
C TRP A 799 14.25 -17.81 2.42
N HIS A 800 13.62 -18.99 2.42
CA HIS A 800 14.13 -20.21 3.07
C HIS A 800 14.53 -19.95 4.53
N VAL A 801 13.60 -19.40 5.31
CA VAL A 801 13.75 -19.11 6.73
C VAL A 801 12.71 -19.89 7.55
N PRO A 802 13.07 -20.39 8.76
CA PRO A 802 12.09 -21.01 9.64
C PRO A 802 11.10 -19.99 10.21
N TYR A 803 9.90 -20.43 10.51
CA TYR A 803 8.85 -19.62 11.14
C TYR A 803 7.98 -20.43 12.09
N LYS A 804 7.27 -19.75 13.00
CA LYS A 804 6.29 -20.35 13.92
C LYS A 804 5.09 -20.85 13.10
N LYS A 805 4.80 -22.16 13.24
CA LYS A 805 3.65 -22.82 12.59
C LYS A 805 2.44 -22.81 13.49
#